data_348cf4874713b0afcfef742599599e02
#
_entry.id   348cf4874713b0afcfef742599599e02
#
_cell.length_a   1.000
_cell.length_b   1.000
_cell.length_c   1.000
_cell.angle_alpha   90.00
_cell.angle_beta   90.00
_cell.angle_gamma   90.00
#
_symmetry.space_group_name_H-M   'P 1'
#
loop_
_entity.id
_entity.type
_entity.pdbx_description
1 polymer ?
#
loop_
_entity_poly.entity_id
_entity_poly.type
_entity_poly.pdbx_seq_one_letter_code
_entity_poly.pdbx_strand_id
1 'polypeptide(L)'
;MGDKAKLDDAGRPAAHDAQAVHMTEAVHTTEATGEGAGRDGEARQGAVPSATPATRAAAERGETGAQSLLGAALLRQGDLEGAEPHLRAAALAGDRAAANNLGVLLHQLGRRTEAAEWWRTAAVAGSAAAAHALGRHQRERGDEPAAEYWLRQAAESGHTLGAYALADLLEHRGEDGAEQWFRAAAERGHREAAYRVGMALLRRSGGAEPSPLVESPGPVGGRDRGGAATEAERWFRQAAARGHRRAALRLGTQLEERGEVREAGRWYLIAANDGEPRAACALGFLLRDAGNDEAAEQWWRRAAEAGDGNAANALGALCAERGERAAAERWYHTALDAGDANGAFNLGLLCAGQGRTAQAEKWYRRAAYAGHVEAANALAVLLLQRGDAQGAEPWFSKAAEGGSVDAAFNLGILHAGRGEEDRARRWYERACAAGHPEAALQVAVALLAEGDEEAAERRLREAAEGGSVEGAFRLADLLERQDPEVAVGTGTFGATDTFGGRSHRGAGTGTGDAESEHAEYEDWYRRAAEAGHRRAQVRLGMCAAARGDVVEAARWYRAAAEAGSSHGAFNLGLLLAREGAEPEAALWWTRAAEAGHGRAALRLALLAARRGELAEGRHWCARARELGPDEVARRAQRLSEALHTELTA
;
A
#
# COMPACT_ATOMS: atom_id res chain seq x y z
N MET A 1 38.85 8.99 -15.61
CA MET A 1 38.82 10.19 -16.44
C MET A 1 37.45 10.27 -17.07
N GLY A 2 36.61 11.02 -16.49
CA GLY A 2 35.90 12.22 -16.87
C GLY A 2 34.55 11.84 -17.55
N ASP A 3 33.48 11.90 -16.83
CA ASP A 3 32.53 12.99 -16.93
C ASP A 3 31.39 12.82 -15.91
N LYS A 4 31.46 13.67 -14.89
CA LYS A 4 30.29 13.98 -14.04
C LYS A 4 29.50 15.04 -14.78
N ALA A 5 28.43 14.67 -15.46
CA ALA A 5 27.43 15.59 -15.94
C ALA A 5 26.24 15.60 -14.99
N LYS A 6 26.17 16.66 -14.22
CA LYS A 6 25.04 17.50 -13.84
C LYS A 6 23.65 16.95 -14.13
N LEU A 7 22.98 16.51 -13.08
CA LEU A 7 21.54 16.45 -12.95
C LEU A 7 21.15 17.31 -11.74
N ASP A 8 21.23 18.62 -11.93
CA ASP A 8 20.58 19.61 -11.09
C ASP A 8 19.78 20.53 -12.01
N ASP A 9 18.58 20.86 -11.56
CA ASP A 9 17.67 21.87 -12.09
C ASP A 9 16.55 21.40 -13.03
N ALA A 10 15.59 20.65 -12.43
CA ALA A 10 14.22 20.65 -12.95
C ALA A 10 13.24 20.54 -11.77
N GLY A 11 12.89 21.65 -11.14
CA GLY A 11 11.92 21.65 -10.06
C GLY A 11 11.70 23.00 -9.37
N ARG A 12 11.86 24.11 -10.08
CA ARG A 12 11.37 25.40 -9.58
C ARG A 12 10.25 25.90 -10.48
N PRO A 13 8.97 25.73 -10.12
CA PRO A 13 7.92 26.57 -10.67
C PRO A 13 7.78 27.83 -9.86
N ALA A 14 7.97 28.97 -10.56
CA ALA A 14 7.30 30.25 -10.36
C ALA A 14 7.35 30.90 -8.96
N ALA A 15 8.52 31.44 -8.63
CA ALA A 15 8.62 32.54 -7.65
C ALA A 15 7.97 33.86 -8.16
N HIS A 16 7.58 33.94 -9.42
CA HIS A 16 7.03 35.15 -10.02
C HIS A 16 5.54 35.40 -9.71
N ASP A 17 4.70 34.35 -9.62
CA ASP A 17 3.28 34.57 -9.34
C ASP A 17 2.98 34.87 -7.86
N ALA A 18 3.81 34.39 -6.94
CA ALA A 18 3.70 34.74 -5.54
C ALA A 18 4.05 36.22 -5.26
N GLN A 19 4.88 36.84 -6.10
CA GLN A 19 5.28 38.24 -5.92
C GLN A 19 4.17 39.23 -6.27
N ALA A 20 3.33 38.92 -7.26
CA ALA A 20 2.23 39.81 -7.68
C ALA A 20 1.09 39.84 -6.63
N VAL A 21 0.79 38.71 -5.99
CA VAL A 21 -0.27 38.62 -4.97
C VAL A 21 0.14 39.34 -3.67
N HIS A 22 1.42 39.27 -3.28
CA HIS A 22 1.88 39.94 -2.07
C HIS A 22 2.00 41.48 -2.17
N MET A 23 2.11 42.03 -3.35
CA MET A 23 2.15 43.48 -3.54
C MET A 23 0.78 44.15 -3.38
N THR A 24 -0.30 43.45 -3.71
CA THR A 24 -1.67 43.95 -3.50
C THR A 24 -2.08 43.94 -2.03
N GLU A 25 -1.58 43.03 -1.21
CA GLU A 25 -1.86 42.99 0.23
C GLU A 25 -1.14 44.13 1.01
N ALA A 26 0.03 44.56 0.56
CA ALA A 26 0.77 45.69 1.22
C ALA A 26 0.04 47.04 1.17
N VAL A 27 -0.90 47.21 0.24
CA VAL A 27 -1.73 48.42 0.08
C VAL A 27 -2.96 48.41 1.01
N HIS A 28 -3.31 47.26 1.61
CA HIS A 28 -4.53 47.11 2.42
C HIS A 28 -4.36 47.31 3.91
N THR A 29 -3.13 47.47 4.44
CA THR A 29 -2.92 47.76 5.85
C THR A 29 -2.90 49.25 6.11
N THR A 30 -4.06 49.88 6.16
CA THR A 30 -4.25 51.13 6.91
C THR A 30 -4.37 50.73 8.39
N GLU A 31 -3.37 51.10 9.20
CA GLU A 31 -3.51 51.05 10.66
C GLU A 31 -4.70 51.97 11.06
N ALA A 32 -5.85 51.36 11.32
CA ALA A 32 -6.95 52.00 11.98
C ALA A 32 -6.70 51.90 13.48
N THR A 33 -6.17 52.96 14.07
CA THR A 33 -6.28 53.19 15.52
C THR A 33 -7.73 53.49 15.85
N GLY A 34 -8.40 52.59 16.56
CA GLY A 34 -9.78 52.81 17.03
C GLY A 34 -10.33 51.54 17.68
N GLU A 35 -10.38 51.59 19.02
CA GLU A 35 -11.10 50.64 19.87
C GLU A 35 -12.59 50.57 19.49
N GLY A 36 -13.16 49.38 19.48
CA GLY A 36 -14.60 49.19 19.35
C GLY A 36 -15.03 47.80 18.97
N ALA A 37 -15.51 47.06 19.94
CA ALA A 37 -16.08 45.72 19.82
C ALA A 37 -17.33 45.67 18.93
N GLY A 38 -17.52 44.57 18.19
CA GLY A 38 -18.79 44.24 17.55
C GLY A 38 -18.69 43.04 16.60
N ARG A 39 -19.39 41.99 16.96
CA ARG A 39 -19.62 40.76 16.24
C ARG A 39 -20.37 41.02 14.92
N ASP A 40 -20.19 40.03 14.06
CA ASP A 40 -21.07 39.54 13.00
C ASP A 40 -20.55 39.68 11.57
N GLY A 41 -20.43 38.46 10.99
CA GLY A 41 -19.88 38.16 9.72
C GLY A 41 -20.71 38.63 8.53
N GLU A 42 -20.13 38.50 7.46
CA GLU A 42 -20.42 38.40 6.04
C GLU A 42 -19.36 39.13 5.24
N ALA A 43 -18.51 38.36 4.57
CA ALA A 43 -17.54 38.91 3.63
C ALA A 43 -18.28 39.51 2.43
N ARG A 44 -18.66 40.78 2.54
CA ARG A 44 -19.01 41.60 1.37
C ARG A 44 -17.69 41.93 0.66
N GLN A 45 -17.56 41.52 -0.58
CA GLN A 45 -16.65 42.11 -1.54
C GLN A 45 -16.94 43.60 -1.61
N GLY A 46 -16.27 44.37 -0.73
CA GLY A 46 -16.44 45.80 -0.64
C GLY A 46 -15.81 46.48 -1.85
N ALA A 47 -16.64 47.27 -2.55
CA ALA A 47 -16.18 48.24 -3.53
C ALA A 47 -15.04 49.07 -2.94
N VAL A 48 -13.94 49.24 -3.67
CA VAL A 48 -12.79 50.08 -3.33
C VAL A 48 -13.32 51.47 -3.00
N PRO A 49 -13.15 51.98 -1.75
CA PRO A 49 -13.66 53.32 -1.43
C PRO A 49 -12.93 54.36 -2.30
N SER A 50 -13.63 54.86 -3.29
CA SER A 50 -13.16 55.99 -4.05
C SER A 50 -13.05 57.21 -3.15
N ALA A 51 -11.99 58.02 -3.32
CA ALA A 51 -11.82 59.25 -2.53
C ALA A 51 -13.06 60.13 -2.66
N THR A 52 -13.66 60.49 -1.55
CA THR A 52 -14.84 61.34 -1.56
C THR A 52 -14.51 62.74 -2.13
N PRO A 53 -15.48 63.44 -2.72
CA PRO A 53 -15.25 64.79 -3.19
C PRO A 53 -14.68 65.73 -2.11
N ALA A 54 -15.09 65.51 -0.83
CA ALA A 54 -14.57 66.24 0.31
C ALA A 54 -13.07 65.95 0.55
N THR A 55 -12.63 64.69 0.44
CA THR A 55 -11.21 64.32 0.55
C THR A 55 -10.36 64.92 -0.55
N ARG A 56 -10.88 65.01 -1.79
CA ARG A 56 -10.19 65.69 -2.91
C ARG A 56 -10.03 67.19 -2.65
N ALA A 57 -11.10 67.87 -2.26
CA ALA A 57 -11.04 69.28 -1.94
C ALA A 57 -10.11 69.57 -0.74
N ALA A 58 -10.05 68.72 0.27
CA ALA A 58 -9.13 68.83 1.38
C ALA A 58 -7.66 68.61 0.95
N ALA A 59 -7.42 67.63 0.10
CA ALA A 59 -6.08 67.37 -0.48
C ALA A 59 -5.58 68.54 -1.34
N GLU A 60 -6.46 69.18 -2.12
CA GLU A 60 -6.16 70.37 -2.89
C GLU A 60 -5.82 71.59 -2.00
N ARG A 61 -6.39 71.69 -0.78
CA ARG A 61 -6.01 72.69 0.22
C ARG A 61 -4.68 72.38 0.91
N GLY A 62 -4.04 71.26 0.62
CA GLY A 62 -2.75 70.90 1.20
C GLY A 62 -2.85 70.17 2.57
N GLU A 63 -4.03 69.67 2.94
CA GLU A 63 -4.18 68.91 4.17
C GLU A 63 -3.46 67.58 4.10
N THR A 64 -2.41 67.36 4.88
CA THR A 64 -1.51 66.19 4.81
C THR A 64 -2.26 64.85 4.89
N GLY A 65 -3.20 64.72 5.82
CA GLY A 65 -3.98 63.49 5.95
C GLY A 65 -4.89 63.23 4.76
N ALA A 66 -5.49 64.29 4.15
CA ALA A 66 -6.31 64.16 2.94
C ALA A 66 -5.47 63.81 1.70
N GLN A 67 -4.26 64.36 1.58
CA GLN A 67 -3.30 64.02 0.52
C GLN A 67 -2.85 62.55 0.64
N SER A 68 -2.54 62.09 1.84
CA SER A 68 -2.18 60.70 2.13
C SER A 68 -3.31 59.74 1.73
N LEU A 69 -4.55 60.02 2.11
CA LEU A 69 -5.72 59.20 1.77
C LEU A 69 -6.05 59.23 0.27
N LEU A 70 -5.99 60.41 -0.37
CA LEU A 70 -6.23 60.55 -1.80
C LEU A 70 -5.17 59.80 -2.60
N GLY A 71 -3.88 60.01 -2.29
CA GLY A 71 -2.78 59.33 -2.94
C GLY A 71 -2.85 57.78 -2.78
N ALA A 72 -3.21 57.29 -1.60
CA ALA A 72 -3.43 55.86 -1.36
C ALA A 72 -4.64 55.30 -2.15
N ALA A 73 -5.70 56.09 -2.33
CA ALA A 73 -6.86 55.70 -3.13
C ALA A 73 -6.52 55.63 -4.61
N LEU A 74 -5.80 56.61 -5.16
CA LEU A 74 -5.32 56.64 -6.54
C LEU A 74 -4.35 55.47 -6.83
N LEU A 75 -3.41 55.23 -5.90
CA LEU A 75 -2.49 54.07 -5.99
C LEU A 75 -3.24 52.73 -6.09
N ARG A 76 -4.29 52.53 -5.30
CA ARG A 76 -5.14 51.32 -5.37
C ARG A 76 -5.93 51.22 -6.67
N GLN A 77 -6.28 52.36 -7.31
CA GLN A 77 -6.95 52.40 -8.61
C GLN A 77 -5.97 52.19 -9.77
N GLY A 78 -4.67 52.13 -9.52
CA GLY A 78 -3.63 52.00 -10.55
C GLY A 78 -3.25 53.32 -11.21
N ASP A 79 -3.78 54.45 -10.74
CA ASP A 79 -3.40 55.78 -11.20
C ASP A 79 -2.11 56.21 -10.51
N LEU A 80 -0.99 55.74 -11.02
CA LEU A 80 0.32 56.02 -10.41
C LEU A 80 0.76 57.48 -10.60
N GLU A 81 0.46 58.07 -11.77
CA GLU A 81 0.82 59.44 -12.07
C GLU A 81 0.02 60.43 -11.19
N GLY A 82 -1.27 60.19 -11.01
CA GLY A 82 -2.12 60.99 -10.14
C GLY A 82 -1.79 60.84 -8.66
N ALA A 83 -1.34 59.66 -8.24
CA ALA A 83 -1.01 59.37 -6.84
C ALA A 83 0.32 59.98 -6.38
N GLU A 84 1.35 60.04 -7.26
CA GLU A 84 2.70 60.47 -6.87
C GLU A 84 2.75 61.86 -6.23
N PRO A 85 2.16 62.95 -6.80
CA PRO A 85 2.27 64.28 -6.21
C PRO A 85 1.64 64.37 -4.82
N HIS A 86 0.50 63.71 -4.59
CA HIS A 86 -0.19 63.72 -3.32
C HIS A 86 0.57 62.92 -2.26
N LEU A 87 1.06 61.72 -2.58
CA LEU A 87 1.86 60.91 -1.68
C LEU A 87 3.18 61.57 -1.32
N ARG A 88 3.83 62.20 -2.31
CA ARG A 88 5.09 62.92 -2.11
C ARG A 88 4.91 64.13 -1.18
N ALA A 89 3.87 64.94 -1.38
CA ALA A 89 3.55 66.08 -0.54
C ALA A 89 3.29 65.64 0.93
N ALA A 90 2.48 64.60 1.10
CA ALA A 90 2.18 64.08 2.44
C ALA A 90 3.40 63.44 3.11
N ALA A 91 4.23 62.72 2.36
CA ALA A 91 5.46 62.10 2.87
C ALA A 91 6.50 63.14 3.31
N LEU A 92 6.66 64.23 2.54
CA LEU A 92 7.51 65.37 2.93
C LEU A 92 7.00 66.10 4.17
N ALA A 93 5.69 66.09 4.40
CA ALA A 93 5.07 66.61 5.62
C ALA A 93 5.18 65.66 6.83
N GLY A 94 5.88 64.53 6.67
CA GLY A 94 6.15 63.58 7.75
C GLY A 94 5.12 62.44 7.92
N ASP A 95 4.17 62.28 6.98
CA ASP A 95 3.22 61.19 7.04
C ASP A 95 3.92 59.85 6.67
N ARG A 96 4.08 58.99 7.66
CA ARG A 96 4.75 57.67 7.49
C ARG A 96 3.99 56.72 6.57
N ALA A 97 2.65 56.79 6.51
CA ALA A 97 1.84 55.96 5.65
C ALA A 97 1.97 56.41 4.19
N ALA A 98 1.97 57.73 3.92
CA ALA A 98 2.26 58.28 2.62
C ALA A 98 3.66 57.94 2.14
N ALA A 99 4.69 58.02 3.00
CA ALA A 99 6.05 57.64 2.66
C ALA A 99 6.17 56.15 2.30
N ASN A 100 5.49 55.26 3.02
CA ASN A 100 5.42 53.83 2.66
C ASN A 100 4.73 53.64 1.30
N ASN A 101 3.58 54.26 1.07
CA ASN A 101 2.82 54.13 -0.17
C ASN A 101 3.57 54.75 -1.35
N LEU A 102 4.30 55.83 -1.16
CA LEU A 102 5.19 56.42 -2.16
C LEU A 102 6.32 55.44 -2.54
N GLY A 103 6.92 54.75 -1.57
CA GLY A 103 7.88 53.70 -1.82
C GLY A 103 7.31 52.55 -2.68
N VAL A 104 6.07 52.12 -2.36
CA VAL A 104 5.37 51.08 -3.18
C VAL A 104 5.13 51.59 -4.61
N LEU A 105 4.65 52.81 -4.78
CA LEU A 105 4.43 53.45 -6.07
C LEU A 105 5.73 53.54 -6.89
N LEU A 106 6.80 54.07 -6.30
CA LEU A 106 8.10 54.21 -6.96
C LEU A 106 8.69 52.84 -7.34
N HIS A 107 8.47 51.83 -6.55
CA HIS A 107 8.88 50.45 -6.90
C HIS A 107 8.11 49.93 -8.11
N GLN A 108 6.79 50.16 -8.18
CA GLN A 108 5.98 49.79 -9.37
C GLN A 108 6.42 50.54 -10.64
N LEU A 109 6.86 51.78 -10.50
CA LEU A 109 7.46 52.58 -11.60
C LEU A 109 8.91 52.15 -11.94
N GLY A 110 9.49 51.16 -11.25
CA GLY A 110 10.86 50.72 -11.48
C GLY A 110 11.94 51.59 -10.85
N ARG A 111 11.58 52.65 -10.12
CA ARG A 111 12.48 53.58 -9.40
C ARG A 111 12.91 53.00 -8.05
N ARG A 112 13.59 51.86 -8.08
CA ARG A 112 13.86 51.02 -6.89
C ARG A 112 14.73 51.70 -5.83
N THR A 113 15.68 52.52 -6.22
CA THR A 113 16.56 53.25 -5.28
C THR A 113 15.81 54.29 -4.49
N GLU A 114 14.99 55.09 -5.15
CA GLU A 114 14.15 56.07 -4.51
C GLU A 114 13.09 55.42 -3.61
N ALA A 115 12.49 54.30 -4.06
CA ALA A 115 11.57 53.51 -3.26
C ALA A 115 12.20 53.07 -1.94
N ALA A 116 13.45 52.60 -1.97
CA ALA A 116 14.16 52.18 -0.77
C ALA A 116 14.44 53.35 0.20
N GLU A 117 14.69 54.55 -0.32
CA GLU A 117 14.89 55.75 0.53
C GLU A 117 13.61 56.12 1.27
N TRP A 118 12.47 56.11 0.59
CA TRP A 118 11.18 56.39 1.19
C TRP A 118 10.72 55.30 2.16
N TRP A 119 10.96 54.04 1.84
CA TRP A 119 10.71 52.96 2.80
C TRP A 119 11.60 53.07 4.04
N ARG A 120 12.89 53.47 3.88
CA ARG A 120 13.77 53.71 5.03
C ARG A 120 13.24 54.84 5.91
N THR A 121 12.82 55.95 5.31
CA THR A 121 12.21 57.07 6.01
C THR A 121 10.97 56.63 6.79
N ALA A 122 10.07 55.89 6.15
CA ALA A 122 8.86 55.40 6.80
C ALA A 122 9.16 54.34 7.87
N ALA A 123 10.13 53.47 7.66
CA ALA A 123 10.52 52.41 8.63
C ALA A 123 11.15 53.04 9.89
N VAL A 124 12.01 54.03 9.74
CA VAL A 124 12.60 54.79 10.86
C VAL A 124 11.50 55.53 11.65
N ALA A 125 10.44 56.01 10.97
CA ALA A 125 9.27 56.60 11.59
C ALA A 125 8.31 55.54 12.21
N GLY A 126 8.69 54.25 12.24
CA GLY A 126 7.95 53.17 12.88
C GLY A 126 6.90 52.47 11.98
N SER A 127 7.00 52.58 10.66
CA SER A 127 6.13 51.82 9.77
C SER A 127 6.64 50.37 9.60
N ALA A 128 5.96 49.41 10.19
CA ALA A 128 6.30 48.00 10.10
C ALA A 128 6.16 47.47 8.65
N ALA A 129 5.21 48.00 7.88
CA ALA A 129 5.01 47.65 6.50
C ALA A 129 6.20 48.14 5.62
N ALA A 130 6.70 49.35 5.87
CA ALA A 130 7.86 49.90 5.19
C ALA A 130 9.15 49.13 5.56
N ALA A 131 9.32 48.79 6.84
CA ALA A 131 10.44 47.94 7.28
C ALA A 131 10.43 46.57 6.57
N HIS A 132 9.26 45.92 6.43
CA HIS A 132 9.12 44.69 5.66
C HIS A 132 9.50 44.92 4.18
N ALA A 133 8.96 45.96 3.54
CA ALA A 133 9.26 46.25 2.14
C ALA A 133 10.75 46.52 1.89
N LEU A 134 11.37 47.27 2.79
CA LEU A 134 12.82 47.58 2.74
C LEU A 134 13.65 46.30 2.95
N GLY A 135 13.28 45.45 3.93
CA GLY A 135 13.94 44.19 4.18
C GLY A 135 13.88 43.25 2.97
N ARG A 136 12.74 43.16 2.30
CA ARG A 136 12.62 42.40 1.02
C ARG A 136 13.51 43.01 -0.06
N HIS A 137 13.52 44.31 -0.21
CA HIS A 137 14.38 44.99 -1.20
C HIS A 137 15.85 44.72 -0.94
N GLN A 138 16.31 44.71 0.31
CA GLN A 138 17.71 44.38 0.64
C GLN A 138 18.03 42.91 0.35
N ARG A 139 17.09 41.99 0.61
CA ARG A 139 17.24 40.55 0.26
C ARG A 139 17.38 40.37 -1.26
N GLU A 140 16.58 41.08 -2.06
CA GLU A 140 16.66 41.03 -3.54
C GLU A 140 18.03 41.54 -4.06
N ARG A 141 18.66 42.45 -3.31
CA ARG A 141 20.02 42.93 -3.62
C ARG A 141 21.16 42.06 -3.09
N GLY A 142 20.83 41.00 -2.35
CA GLY A 142 21.83 40.13 -1.72
C GLY A 142 22.42 40.70 -0.43
N ASP A 143 21.90 41.79 0.11
CA ASP A 143 22.34 42.33 1.41
C ASP A 143 21.53 41.69 2.53
N GLU A 144 21.88 40.45 2.85
CA GLU A 144 21.16 39.66 3.86
C GLU A 144 21.23 40.23 5.27
N PRO A 145 22.36 40.83 5.78
CA PRO A 145 22.39 41.43 7.08
C PRO A 145 21.44 42.63 7.21
N ALA A 146 21.40 43.49 6.19
CA ALA A 146 20.45 44.61 6.17
C ALA A 146 19.00 44.12 6.03
N ALA A 147 18.77 43.07 5.24
CA ALA A 147 17.46 42.44 5.11
C ALA A 147 16.98 41.89 6.46
N GLU A 148 17.81 41.15 7.17
CA GLU A 148 17.49 40.63 8.51
C GLU A 148 17.13 41.74 9.49
N TYR A 149 17.94 42.78 9.54
CA TYR A 149 17.69 43.93 10.44
C TYR A 149 16.28 44.51 10.23
N TRP A 150 15.92 44.83 9.01
CA TRP A 150 14.64 45.45 8.71
C TRP A 150 13.45 44.47 8.83
N LEU A 151 13.63 43.19 8.46
CA LEU A 151 12.60 42.18 8.66
C LEU A 151 12.36 41.92 10.16
N ARG A 152 13.42 41.94 10.98
CA ARG A 152 13.31 41.79 12.44
C ARG A 152 12.54 42.96 13.04
N GLN A 153 12.83 44.20 12.64
CA GLN A 153 12.08 45.38 13.05
C GLN A 153 10.59 45.27 12.68
N ALA A 154 10.29 44.80 11.47
CA ALA A 154 8.91 44.58 11.05
C ALA A 154 8.24 43.49 11.90
N ALA A 155 8.91 42.37 12.15
CA ALA A 155 8.39 41.24 12.92
C ALA A 155 8.12 41.59 14.38
N GLU A 156 9.06 42.28 15.03
CA GLU A 156 8.93 42.78 16.41
C GLU A 156 7.79 43.80 16.56
N SER A 157 7.56 44.62 15.52
CA SER A 157 6.41 45.52 15.44
C SER A 157 5.08 44.81 15.13
N GLY A 158 5.07 43.49 15.08
CA GLY A 158 3.87 42.69 14.87
C GLY A 158 3.43 42.53 13.41
N HIS A 159 4.25 42.89 12.43
CA HIS A 159 3.91 42.74 11.02
C HIS A 159 3.98 41.27 10.58
N THR A 160 2.84 40.71 10.21
CA THR A 160 2.70 39.28 9.88
C THR A 160 3.61 38.82 8.76
N LEU A 161 3.65 39.57 7.64
CA LEU A 161 4.52 39.25 6.50
C LEU A 161 5.99 39.48 6.82
N GLY A 162 6.32 40.43 7.71
CA GLY A 162 7.69 40.65 8.18
C GLY A 162 8.20 39.48 9.01
N ALA A 163 7.37 38.97 9.92
CA ALA A 163 7.68 37.79 10.72
C ALA A 163 7.88 36.52 9.83
N TYR A 164 7.01 36.34 8.83
CA TYR A 164 7.15 35.25 7.88
C TYR A 164 8.46 35.38 7.05
N ALA A 165 8.73 36.57 6.51
CA ALA A 165 9.92 36.80 5.69
C ALA A 165 11.23 36.66 6.47
N LEU A 166 11.25 37.08 7.76
CA LEU A 166 12.37 36.84 8.66
C LEU A 166 12.57 35.34 8.91
N ALA A 167 11.49 34.63 9.22
CA ALA A 167 11.54 33.17 9.44
C ALA A 167 12.08 32.42 8.22
N ASP A 168 11.64 32.79 7.02
CA ASP A 168 12.09 32.22 5.75
C ASP A 168 13.58 32.52 5.48
N LEU A 169 14.05 33.72 5.83
CA LEU A 169 15.47 34.08 5.73
C LEU A 169 16.33 33.25 6.69
N LEU A 170 15.91 33.13 7.97
CA LEU A 170 16.63 32.36 8.98
C LEU A 170 16.65 30.85 8.63
N GLU A 171 15.54 30.29 8.14
CA GLU A 171 15.45 28.89 7.70
C GLU A 171 16.40 28.63 6.51
N HIS A 172 16.46 29.56 5.55
CA HIS A 172 17.36 29.45 4.37
C HIS A 172 18.83 29.40 4.79
N ARG A 173 19.20 30.13 5.83
CA ARG A 173 20.56 30.16 6.39
C ARG A 173 20.83 29.02 7.38
N GLY A 174 19.84 28.22 7.72
CA GLY A 174 19.94 27.18 8.75
C GLY A 174 20.15 27.71 10.16
N GLU A 175 19.72 28.94 10.43
CA GLU A 175 19.86 29.57 11.73
C GLU A 175 18.69 29.25 12.66
N ASP A 176 19.02 29.18 13.97
CA ASP A 176 18.02 28.96 15.00
C ASP A 176 17.02 30.14 15.12
N GLY A 177 15.77 29.80 15.51
CA GLY A 177 14.75 30.85 15.76
C GLY A 177 13.76 31.04 14.62
N ALA A 178 13.95 30.42 13.44
CA ALA A 178 13.00 30.48 12.33
C ALA A 178 11.60 30.03 12.76
N GLU A 179 11.50 28.95 13.52
CA GLU A 179 10.21 28.41 13.99
C GLU A 179 9.44 29.39 14.87
N GLN A 180 10.11 30.13 15.75
CA GLN A 180 9.49 31.14 16.61
C GLN A 180 8.78 32.18 15.76
N TRP A 181 9.41 32.67 14.70
CA TRP A 181 8.86 33.68 13.82
C TRP A 181 7.78 33.12 12.89
N PHE A 182 7.90 31.86 12.41
CA PHE A 182 6.79 31.20 11.73
C PHE A 182 5.58 31.06 12.64
N ARG A 183 5.76 30.69 13.91
CA ARG A 183 4.67 30.59 14.89
C ARG A 183 4.02 31.95 15.11
N ALA A 184 4.80 33.01 15.30
CA ALA A 184 4.30 34.37 15.45
C ALA A 184 3.50 34.86 14.22
N ALA A 185 3.93 34.54 13.02
CA ALA A 185 3.19 34.85 11.81
C ALA A 185 1.91 34.00 11.67
N ALA A 186 1.97 32.71 12.04
CA ALA A 186 0.84 31.78 11.98
C ALA A 186 -0.28 32.21 12.96
N GLU A 187 0.06 32.57 14.18
CA GLU A 187 -0.88 33.11 15.19
C GLU A 187 -1.65 34.31 14.66
N ARG A 188 -0.99 35.18 13.88
CA ARG A 188 -1.60 36.34 13.22
C ARG A 188 -2.31 36.00 11.91
N GLY A 189 -2.40 34.71 11.56
CA GLY A 189 -3.21 34.22 10.44
C GLY A 189 -2.48 33.97 9.13
N HIS A 190 -1.16 33.97 9.10
CA HIS A 190 -0.43 33.66 7.88
C HIS A 190 -0.52 32.16 7.55
N ARG A 191 -1.24 31.82 6.47
CA ARG A 191 -1.55 30.42 6.11
C ARG A 191 -0.31 29.56 5.82
N GLU A 192 0.67 30.10 5.11
CA GLU A 192 1.91 29.40 4.79
C GLU A 192 2.77 29.18 6.06
N ALA A 193 2.84 30.18 6.95
CA ALA A 193 3.53 30.02 8.24
C ALA A 193 2.90 28.92 9.10
N ALA A 194 1.57 28.88 9.17
CA ALA A 194 0.85 27.82 9.89
C ALA A 194 1.17 26.42 9.30
N TYR A 195 1.22 26.31 7.98
CA TYR A 195 1.65 25.06 7.32
C TYR A 195 3.09 24.69 7.68
N ARG A 196 4.04 25.65 7.65
CA ARG A 196 5.46 25.42 8.00
C ARG A 196 5.63 24.97 9.46
N VAL A 197 4.90 25.60 10.40
CA VAL A 197 4.90 25.18 11.82
C VAL A 197 4.37 23.74 11.95
N GLY A 198 3.25 23.43 11.30
CA GLY A 198 2.70 22.08 11.28
C GLY A 198 3.70 21.04 10.76
N MET A 199 4.41 21.37 9.67
CA MET A 199 5.45 20.49 9.10
C MET A 199 6.66 20.32 10.03
N ALA A 200 7.10 21.38 10.71
CA ALA A 200 8.21 21.31 11.67
C ALA A 200 7.85 20.42 12.88
N LEU A 201 6.64 20.53 13.38
CA LEU A 201 6.12 19.68 14.46
C LEU A 201 6.02 18.22 14.03
N LEU A 202 5.55 17.96 12.81
CA LEU A 202 5.44 16.62 12.26
C LEU A 202 6.82 15.94 12.12
N ARG A 203 7.83 16.65 11.61
CA ARG A 203 9.22 16.13 11.52
C ARG A 203 9.78 15.76 12.90
N ARG A 204 9.52 16.58 13.93
CA ARG A 204 9.96 16.28 15.31
C ARG A 204 9.26 15.09 15.93
N SER A 205 8.02 14.83 15.58
CA SER A 205 7.28 13.64 16.05
C SER A 205 7.68 12.34 15.35
N GLY A 206 8.63 12.39 14.42
CA GLY A 206 9.10 11.24 13.63
C GLY A 206 8.15 10.84 12.51
N GLY A 207 7.22 11.70 12.16
CA GLY A 207 6.41 11.57 10.96
C GLY A 207 7.27 11.89 9.74
N ALA A 208 7.66 10.86 8.97
CA ALA A 208 8.33 11.03 7.69
C ALA A 208 7.40 11.74 6.70
N GLU A 209 7.97 12.50 5.77
CA GLU A 209 7.20 12.87 4.56
C GLU A 209 6.78 11.56 3.87
N PRO A 210 5.51 11.36 3.50
CA PRO A 210 5.11 10.19 2.76
C PRO A 210 5.90 10.16 1.45
N SER A 211 6.86 9.23 1.39
CA SER A 211 7.50 8.86 0.13
C SER A 211 6.43 8.17 -0.72
N PRO A 212 6.30 8.47 -2.01
CA PRO A 212 5.29 7.84 -2.86
C PRO A 212 5.49 6.34 -3.08
N LEU A 213 6.46 5.70 -2.41
CA LEU A 213 6.93 4.35 -2.69
C LEU A 213 7.01 3.42 -1.46
N VAL A 214 6.51 3.80 -0.28
CA VAL A 214 6.63 2.93 0.91
C VAL A 214 5.25 2.73 1.54
N GLU A 215 4.79 1.49 1.51
CA GLU A 215 3.70 0.99 2.35
C GLU A 215 3.99 1.27 3.82
N SER A 216 2.96 1.61 4.57
CA SER A 216 3.00 2.10 5.93
C SER A 216 3.79 1.17 6.86
N PRO A 217 4.77 1.67 7.64
CA PRO A 217 5.35 0.89 8.73
C PRO A 217 4.35 0.79 9.88
N GLY A 218 4.15 -0.40 10.39
CA GLY A 218 3.32 -0.72 11.54
C GLY A 218 3.65 0.06 12.82
N PRO A 219 2.81 0.00 13.85
CA PRO A 219 2.87 0.88 15.01
C PRO A 219 4.06 0.58 15.92
N VAL A 220 5.06 1.48 15.91
CA VAL A 220 6.16 1.47 16.88
C VAL A 220 5.88 2.49 17.97
N GLY A 221 5.78 2.03 19.20
CA GLY A 221 5.38 2.77 20.38
C GLY A 221 6.30 3.92 20.82
N GLY A 222 5.69 4.99 21.37
CA GLY A 222 6.38 6.10 22.02
C GLY A 222 5.39 7.12 22.60
N ARG A 223 5.39 7.28 23.91
CA ARG A 223 4.38 8.04 24.69
C ARG A 223 4.37 9.57 24.53
N ASP A 224 5.35 10.20 23.85
CA ASP A 224 5.40 11.67 23.65
C ASP A 224 4.94 12.13 22.25
N ARG A 225 4.61 11.20 21.36
CA ARG A 225 4.19 11.50 19.97
C ARG A 225 2.78 12.11 19.86
N GLY A 226 1.91 11.89 20.85
CA GLY A 226 0.52 12.32 20.80
C GLY A 226 0.32 13.84 20.87
N GLY A 227 1.13 14.54 21.64
CA GLY A 227 1.01 16.00 21.82
C GLY A 227 1.42 16.82 20.60
N ALA A 228 2.56 16.49 20.01
CA ALA A 228 3.10 17.22 18.84
C ALA A 228 2.27 16.95 17.57
N ALA A 229 1.77 15.73 17.39
CA ALA A 229 0.90 15.37 16.26
C ALA A 229 -0.45 16.11 16.32
N THR A 230 -1.05 16.23 17.51
CA THR A 230 -2.30 16.98 17.70
C THR A 230 -2.09 18.49 17.53
N GLU A 231 -0.93 19.02 17.92
CA GLU A 231 -0.59 20.44 17.70
C GLU A 231 -0.36 20.70 16.20
N ALA A 232 0.36 19.83 15.50
CA ALA A 232 0.56 19.92 14.05
C ALA A 232 -0.77 19.95 13.30
N GLU A 233 -1.71 19.08 13.68
CA GLU A 233 -3.05 19.05 13.10
C GLU A 233 -3.81 20.36 13.28
N ARG A 234 -3.73 20.99 14.46
CA ARG A 234 -4.36 22.29 14.67
C ARG A 234 -3.82 23.35 13.72
N TRP A 235 -2.52 23.36 13.48
CA TRP A 235 -1.89 24.27 12.54
C TRP A 235 -2.27 23.97 11.09
N PHE A 236 -2.33 22.69 10.69
CA PHE A 236 -2.83 22.31 9.36
C PHE A 236 -4.30 22.70 9.18
N ARG A 237 -5.15 22.49 10.20
CA ARG A 237 -6.57 22.89 10.15
C ARG A 237 -6.73 24.40 10.02
N GLN A 238 -5.91 25.17 10.74
CA GLN A 238 -5.89 26.63 10.61
C GLN A 238 -5.42 27.09 9.24
N ALA A 239 -4.38 26.50 8.68
CA ALA A 239 -3.87 26.82 7.35
C ALA A 239 -4.89 26.43 6.27
N ALA A 240 -5.47 25.24 6.36
CA ALA A 240 -6.46 24.71 5.42
C ALA A 240 -7.74 25.58 5.40
N ALA A 241 -8.23 25.99 6.57
CA ALA A 241 -9.38 26.89 6.68
C ALA A 241 -9.16 28.24 6.00
N ARG A 242 -7.89 28.65 5.79
CA ARG A 242 -7.50 29.84 5.05
C ARG A 242 -7.11 29.58 3.58
N GLY A 243 -7.49 28.43 3.04
CA GLY A 243 -7.26 28.07 1.65
C GLY A 243 -5.83 27.61 1.33
N HIS A 244 -5.13 27.01 2.31
CA HIS A 244 -3.83 26.41 2.02
C HIS A 244 -4.01 24.96 1.56
N ARG A 245 -4.01 24.70 0.24
CA ARG A 245 -4.32 23.39 -0.37
C ARG A 245 -3.44 22.25 0.13
N ARG A 246 -2.12 22.45 0.32
CA ARG A 246 -1.22 21.43 0.84
C ARG A 246 -1.49 21.10 2.31
N ALA A 247 -1.93 22.09 3.11
CA ALA A 247 -2.34 21.83 4.48
C ALA A 247 -3.62 21.00 4.54
N ALA A 248 -4.59 21.28 3.66
CA ALA A 248 -5.81 20.49 3.54
C ALA A 248 -5.51 19.04 3.10
N LEU A 249 -4.58 18.83 2.15
CA LEU A 249 -4.10 17.51 1.80
C LEU A 249 -3.49 16.77 3.01
N ARG A 250 -2.56 17.42 3.73
CA ARG A 250 -1.91 16.81 4.90
C ARG A 250 -2.89 16.48 6.02
N LEU A 251 -3.84 17.37 6.27
CA LEU A 251 -4.90 17.13 7.25
C LEU A 251 -5.75 15.92 6.83
N GLY A 252 -6.12 15.85 5.56
CA GLY A 252 -6.84 14.69 5.01
C GLY A 252 -6.07 13.39 5.24
N THR A 253 -4.77 13.34 4.95
CA THR A 253 -3.92 12.16 5.17
C THR A 253 -3.89 11.75 6.64
N GLN A 254 -3.71 12.70 7.57
CA GLN A 254 -3.70 12.38 9.01
C GLN A 254 -5.05 11.85 9.52
N LEU A 255 -6.16 12.37 9.00
CA LEU A 255 -7.50 11.90 9.34
C LEU A 255 -7.78 10.51 8.78
N GLU A 256 -7.30 10.22 7.56
CA GLU A 256 -7.39 8.91 6.93
C GLU A 256 -6.60 7.85 7.72
N GLU A 257 -5.36 8.14 8.13
CA GLU A 257 -4.54 7.28 8.99
C GLU A 257 -5.21 6.93 10.33
N ARG A 258 -6.08 7.82 10.83
CA ARG A 258 -6.90 7.57 12.05
C ARG A 258 -8.23 6.88 11.77
N GLY A 259 -8.55 6.61 10.51
CA GLY A 259 -9.82 6.01 10.11
C GLY A 259 -11.00 7.00 10.05
N GLU A 260 -10.74 8.31 10.16
CA GLU A 260 -11.77 9.37 10.06
C GLU A 260 -12.06 9.71 8.59
N VAL A 261 -12.39 8.68 7.80
CA VAL A 261 -12.48 8.71 6.32
C VAL A 261 -13.41 9.80 5.79
N ARG A 262 -14.55 10.04 6.48
CA ARG A 262 -15.53 11.05 6.04
C ARG A 262 -14.98 12.47 6.16
N GLU A 263 -14.25 12.78 7.22
CA GLU A 263 -13.65 14.10 7.41
C GLU A 263 -12.45 14.26 6.47
N ALA A 264 -11.62 13.23 6.31
CA ALA A 264 -10.52 13.19 5.34
C ALA A 264 -11.03 13.51 3.92
N GLY A 265 -12.10 12.87 3.48
CA GLY A 265 -12.72 13.11 2.17
C GLY A 265 -13.17 14.55 1.96
N ARG A 266 -13.67 15.23 2.99
CA ARG A 266 -14.04 16.68 2.91
C ARG A 266 -12.81 17.56 2.67
N TRP A 267 -11.71 17.31 3.39
CA TRP A 267 -10.48 18.07 3.22
C TRP A 267 -9.79 17.79 1.89
N TYR A 268 -9.81 16.55 1.43
CA TYR A 268 -9.33 16.21 0.09
C TYR A 268 -10.16 16.89 -1.00
N LEU A 269 -11.49 16.94 -0.85
CA LEU A 269 -12.37 17.64 -1.79
C LEU A 269 -12.06 19.14 -1.88
N ILE A 270 -11.82 19.80 -0.73
CA ILE A 270 -11.43 21.21 -0.67
C ILE A 270 -10.09 21.40 -1.41
N ALA A 271 -9.06 20.62 -1.05
CA ALA A 271 -7.75 20.73 -1.66
C ALA A 271 -7.78 20.42 -3.18
N ALA A 272 -8.56 19.41 -3.59
CA ALA A 272 -8.70 19.02 -4.99
C ALA A 272 -9.40 20.10 -5.83
N ASN A 273 -10.41 20.78 -5.26
CA ASN A 273 -11.06 21.93 -5.90
C ASN A 273 -10.13 23.13 -6.03
N ASP A 274 -9.22 23.32 -5.06
CA ASP A 274 -8.17 24.35 -5.10
C ASP A 274 -6.98 23.95 -6.01
N GLY A 275 -7.10 22.84 -6.76
CA GLY A 275 -6.13 22.42 -7.76
C GLY A 275 -4.92 21.68 -7.18
N GLU A 276 -5.07 20.93 -6.08
CA GLU A 276 -4.03 20.03 -5.58
C GLU A 276 -4.20 18.61 -6.18
N PRO A 277 -3.32 18.17 -7.12
CA PRO A 277 -3.51 16.90 -7.83
C PRO A 277 -3.49 15.68 -6.92
N ARG A 278 -2.59 15.68 -5.91
CA ARG A 278 -2.49 14.59 -4.94
C ARG A 278 -3.75 14.42 -4.09
N ALA A 279 -4.44 15.52 -3.78
CA ALA A 279 -5.71 15.47 -3.05
C ALA A 279 -6.82 14.90 -3.93
N ALA A 280 -6.85 15.25 -5.22
CA ALA A 280 -7.78 14.66 -6.17
C ALA A 280 -7.53 13.16 -6.36
N CYS A 281 -6.26 12.74 -6.39
CA CYS A 281 -5.87 11.34 -6.42
C CYS A 281 -6.35 10.59 -5.17
N ALA A 282 -6.06 11.10 -3.97
CA ALA A 282 -6.49 10.51 -2.70
C ALA A 282 -8.02 10.42 -2.59
N LEU A 283 -8.73 11.47 -3.00
CA LEU A 283 -10.19 11.47 -3.03
C LEU A 283 -10.74 10.37 -3.95
N GLY A 284 -10.08 10.14 -5.09
CA GLY A 284 -10.43 9.06 -6.01
C GLY A 284 -10.32 7.68 -5.35
N PHE A 285 -9.26 7.42 -4.58
CA PHE A 285 -9.13 6.16 -3.83
C PHE A 285 -10.23 6.00 -2.77
N LEU A 286 -10.51 7.03 -1.99
CA LEU A 286 -11.60 6.97 -0.99
C LEU A 286 -12.98 6.72 -1.64
N LEU A 287 -13.23 7.28 -2.82
CA LEU A 287 -14.48 7.07 -3.54
C LEU A 287 -14.58 5.65 -4.09
N ARG A 288 -13.48 5.07 -4.57
CA ARG A 288 -13.41 3.68 -5.01
C ARG A 288 -13.70 2.72 -3.85
N ASP A 289 -13.05 2.94 -2.69
CA ASP A 289 -13.27 2.13 -1.49
C ASP A 289 -14.73 2.23 -1.00
N ALA A 290 -15.40 3.36 -1.26
CA ALA A 290 -16.83 3.54 -1.02
C ALA A 290 -17.74 2.91 -2.11
N GLY A 291 -17.16 2.27 -3.14
CA GLY A 291 -17.89 1.64 -4.25
C GLY A 291 -18.38 2.61 -5.32
N ASN A 292 -17.84 3.81 -5.39
CA ASN A 292 -18.23 4.81 -6.39
C ASN A 292 -17.12 4.99 -7.45
N ASP A 293 -16.99 3.98 -8.32
CA ASP A 293 -15.96 3.94 -9.36
C ASP A 293 -16.07 5.07 -10.38
N GLU A 294 -17.28 5.52 -10.70
CA GLU A 294 -17.49 6.60 -11.67
C GLU A 294 -16.94 7.94 -11.17
N ALA A 295 -17.21 8.26 -9.91
CA ALA A 295 -16.67 9.47 -9.30
C ALA A 295 -15.16 9.37 -9.08
N ALA A 296 -14.66 8.20 -8.68
CA ALA A 296 -13.23 7.93 -8.54
C ALA A 296 -12.49 8.18 -9.87
N GLU A 297 -13.02 7.63 -10.97
CA GLU A 297 -12.46 7.82 -12.32
C GLU A 297 -12.38 9.29 -12.71
N GLN A 298 -13.41 10.09 -12.42
CA GLN A 298 -13.42 11.53 -12.74
C GLN A 298 -12.32 12.28 -11.98
N TRP A 299 -12.16 12.00 -10.69
CA TRP A 299 -11.12 12.65 -9.88
C TRP A 299 -9.72 12.20 -10.26
N TRP A 300 -9.51 10.93 -10.54
CA TRP A 300 -8.22 10.44 -11.04
C TRP A 300 -7.87 11.02 -12.41
N ARG A 301 -8.86 11.17 -13.32
CA ARG A 301 -8.62 11.80 -14.62
C ARG A 301 -8.16 13.25 -14.45
N ARG A 302 -8.84 14.01 -13.59
CA ARG A 302 -8.44 15.40 -13.28
C ARG A 302 -7.05 15.48 -12.65
N ALA A 303 -6.71 14.56 -11.75
CA ALA A 303 -5.38 14.48 -11.14
C ALA A 303 -4.30 14.10 -12.16
N ALA A 304 -4.56 13.10 -13.01
CA ALA A 304 -3.63 12.64 -14.04
C ALA A 304 -3.36 13.72 -15.10
N GLU A 305 -4.38 14.46 -15.52
CA GLU A 305 -4.26 15.62 -16.41
C GLU A 305 -3.40 16.74 -15.78
N ALA A 306 -3.42 16.87 -14.47
CA ALA A 306 -2.55 17.78 -13.71
C ALA A 306 -1.16 17.20 -13.40
N GLY A 307 -0.81 16.02 -13.96
CA GLY A 307 0.51 15.40 -13.87
C GLY A 307 0.71 14.45 -12.67
N ASP A 308 -0.35 14.00 -12.01
CA ASP A 308 -0.24 12.99 -10.94
C ASP A 308 -0.10 11.59 -11.53
N GLY A 309 1.09 10.97 -11.35
CA GLY A 309 1.42 9.64 -11.87
C GLY A 309 0.61 8.53 -11.20
N ASN A 310 0.35 8.65 -9.90
CA ASN A 310 -0.44 7.65 -9.15
C ASN A 310 -1.89 7.60 -9.66
N ALA A 311 -2.49 8.76 -9.94
CA ALA A 311 -3.83 8.82 -10.50
C ALA A 311 -3.89 8.21 -11.91
N ALA A 312 -2.88 8.47 -12.75
CA ALA A 312 -2.78 7.85 -14.06
C ALA A 312 -2.62 6.32 -13.94
N ASN A 313 -1.83 5.85 -12.99
CA ASN A 313 -1.67 4.43 -12.70
C ASN A 313 -2.99 3.79 -12.23
N ALA A 314 -3.74 4.45 -11.34
CA ALA A 314 -5.05 4.01 -10.87
C ALA A 314 -6.08 3.90 -12.01
N LEU A 315 -6.09 4.89 -12.94
CA LEU A 315 -6.92 4.82 -14.16
C LEU A 315 -6.53 3.64 -15.04
N GLY A 316 -5.22 3.38 -15.18
CA GLY A 316 -4.72 2.23 -15.91
C GLY A 316 -5.21 0.91 -15.33
N ALA A 317 -5.18 0.78 -13.99
CA ALA A 317 -5.68 -0.39 -13.27
C ALA A 317 -7.20 -0.57 -13.48
N LEU A 318 -7.97 0.50 -13.32
CA LEU A 318 -9.42 0.47 -13.54
C LEU A 318 -9.78 0.04 -14.98
N CYS A 319 -9.08 0.59 -15.99
CA CYS A 319 -9.27 0.18 -17.38
C CYS A 319 -8.88 -1.29 -17.61
N ALA A 320 -7.81 -1.78 -16.94
CA ALA A 320 -7.38 -3.17 -17.04
C ALA A 320 -8.43 -4.12 -16.42
N GLU A 321 -9.00 -3.80 -15.27
CA GLU A 321 -10.10 -4.55 -14.63
C GLU A 321 -11.34 -4.64 -15.52
N ARG A 322 -11.67 -3.57 -16.26
CA ARG A 322 -12.77 -3.54 -17.24
C ARG A 322 -12.42 -4.24 -18.56
N GLY A 323 -11.20 -4.74 -18.72
CA GLY A 323 -10.73 -5.37 -19.95
C GLY A 323 -10.36 -4.41 -21.07
N GLU A 324 -10.33 -3.11 -20.80
CA GLU A 324 -10.00 -2.04 -21.74
C GLU A 324 -8.48 -1.89 -21.93
N ARG A 325 -7.83 -2.93 -22.45
CA ARG A 325 -6.38 -3.06 -22.50
C ARG A 325 -5.65 -1.89 -23.16
N ALA A 326 -6.19 -1.35 -24.26
CA ALA A 326 -5.55 -0.24 -24.95
C ALA A 326 -5.65 1.09 -24.17
N ALA A 327 -6.71 1.29 -23.39
CA ALA A 327 -6.84 2.43 -22.48
C ALA A 327 -5.90 2.28 -21.30
N ALA A 328 -5.82 1.10 -20.69
CA ALA A 328 -4.90 0.78 -19.61
C ALA A 328 -3.43 1.06 -20.02
N GLU A 329 -3.01 0.58 -21.21
CA GLU A 329 -1.66 0.79 -21.73
C GLU A 329 -1.33 2.29 -21.87
N ARG A 330 -2.27 3.10 -22.38
CA ARG A 330 -2.09 4.57 -22.47
C ARG A 330 -1.91 5.22 -21.10
N TRP A 331 -2.77 4.89 -20.14
CA TRP A 331 -2.71 5.49 -18.81
C TRP A 331 -1.45 5.07 -18.04
N TYR A 332 -0.99 3.83 -18.16
CA TYR A 332 0.28 3.40 -17.59
C TYR A 332 1.49 4.11 -18.22
N HIS A 333 1.43 4.43 -19.52
CA HIS A 333 2.44 5.28 -20.14
C HIS A 333 2.42 6.70 -19.57
N THR A 334 1.23 7.29 -19.38
CA THR A 334 1.09 8.61 -18.74
C THR A 334 1.66 8.60 -17.32
N ALA A 335 1.39 7.55 -16.53
CA ALA A 335 1.96 7.38 -15.20
C ALA A 335 3.50 7.35 -15.23
N LEU A 336 4.06 6.60 -16.17
CA LEU A 336 5.49 6.49 -16.36
C LEU A 336 6.15 7.80 -16.79
N ASP A 337 5.50 8.58 -17.65
CA ASP A 337 5.97 9.90 -18.10
C ASP A 337 5.91 10.93 -16.95
N ALA A 338 4.97 10.76 -16.03
CA ALA A 338 4.88 11.52 -14.77
C ALA A 338 5.88 11.06 -13.69
N GLY A 339 6.73 10.04 -13.98
CA GLY A 339 7.77 9.53 -13.07
C GLY A 339 7.31 8.43 -12.11
N ASP A 340 6.10 7.90 -12.27
CA ASP A 340 5.63 6.76 -11.46
C ASP A 340 6.17 5.43 -12.01
N ALA A 341 7.06 4.79 -11.23
CA ALA A 341 7.65 3.50 -11.58
C ALA A 341 6.62 2.35 -11.63
N ASN A 342 5.49 2.47 -10.90
CA ASN A 342 4.40 1.51 -10.93
C ASN A 342 3.79 1.38 -12.34
N GLY A 343 3.75 2.48 -13.11
CA GLY A 343 3.32 2.46 -14.51
C GLY A 343 4.13 1.48 -15.36
N ALA A 344 5.46 1.43 -15.19
CA ALA A 344 6.31 0.47 -15.90
C ALA A 344 6.06 -0.97 -15.43
N PHE A 345 5.88 -1.19 -14.14
CA PHE A 345 5.55 -2.51 -13.60
C PHE A 345 4.23 -3.03 -14.16
N ASN A 346 3.18 -2.21 -14.14
CA ASN A 346 1.85 -2.57 -14.64
C ASN A 346 1.83 -2.79 -16.17
N LEU A 347 2.63 -2.02 -16.94
CA LEU A 347 2.88 -2.32 -18.36
C LEU A 347 3.52 -3.69 -18.54
N GLY A 348 4.45 -4.05 -17.68
CA GLY A 348 5.07 -5.37 -17.64
C GLY A 348 4.04 -6.48 -17.39
N LEU A 349 3.18 -6.33 -16.38
CA LEU A 349 2.09 -7.26 -16.07
C LEU A 349 1.11 -7.40 -17.24
N LEU A 350 0.70 -6.27 -17.83
CA LEU A 350 -0.20 -6.26 -18.97
C LEU A 350 0.39 -7.02 -20.17
N CYS A 351 1.68 -6.79 -20.47
CA CYS A 351 2.39 -7.48 -21.54
C CYS A 351 2.57 -8.98 -21.24
N ALA A 352 2.89 -9.34 -19.99
CA ALA A 352 3.04 -10.74 -19.57
C ALA A 352 1.72 -11.51 -19.71
N GLY A 353 0.60 -10.92 -19.26
CA GLY A 353 -0.74 -11.50 -19.40
C GLY A 353 -1.21 -11.67 -20.85
N GLN A 354 -0.56 -10.99 -21.79
CA GLN A 354 -0.81 -11.13 -23.24
C GLN A 354 0.22 -12.04 -23.93
N GLY A 355 1.12 -12.68 -23.19
CA GLY A 355 2.19 -13.50 -23.76
C GLY A 355 3.30 -12.71 -24.46
N ARG A 356 3.30 -11.37 -24.35
CA ARG A 356 4.34 -10.47 -24.92
C ARG A 356 5.57 -10.43 -24.00
N THR A 357 6.21 -11.58 -23.77
CA THR A 357 7.28 -11.78 -22.78
C THR A 357 8.48 -10.85 -22.95
N ALA A 358 8.90 -10.61 -24.20
CA ALA A 358 10.04 -9.72 -24.47
C ALA A 358 9.75 -8.25 -24.12
N GLN A 359 8.48 -7.80 -24.27
CA GLN A 359 8.07 -6.46 -23.87
C GLN A 359 7.89 -6.39 -22.35
N ALA A 360 7.33 -7.43 -21.74
CA ALA A 360 7.22 -7.53 -20.29
C ALA A 360 8.60 -7.42 -19.62
N GLU A 361 9.61 -8.15 -20.13
CA GLU A 361 10.98 -8.07 -19.65
C GLU A 361 11.55 -6.65 -19.71
N LYS A 362 11.33 -5.94 -20.82
CA LYS A 362 11.79 -4.56 -20.97
C LYS A 362 11.18 -3.63 -19.91
N TRP A 363 9.87 -3.75 -19.67
CA TRP A 363 9.15 -2.92 -18.72
C TRP A 363 9.51 -3.25 -17.26
N TYR A 364 9.58 -4.54 -16.92
CA TYR A 364 10.04 -4.97 -15.58
C TYR A 364 11.46 -4.50 -15.30
N ARG A 365 12.36 -4.60 -16.29
CA ARG A 365 13.74 -4.11 -16.15
C ARG A 365 13.78 -2.61 -15.90
N ARG A 366 12.97 -1.83 -16.60
CA ARG A 366 12.86 -0.37 -16.39
C ARG A 366 12.37 -0.04 -14.98
N ALA A 367 11.32 -0.69 -14.50
CA ALA A 367 10.79 -0.51 -13.15
C ALA A 367 11.80 -0.96 -12.08
N ALA A 368 12.47 -2.10 -12.27
CA ALA A 368 13.47 -2.63 -11.35
C ALA A 368 14.72 -1.72 -11.23
N TYR A 369 15.14 -1.07 -12.32
CA TYR A 369 16.19 -0.05 -12.27
C TYR A 369 15.75 1.20 -11.51
N ALA A 370 14.47 1.57 -11.59
CA ALA A 370 13.88 2.66 -10.80
C ALA A 370 13.68 2.30 -9.31
N GLY A 371 14.01 1.08 -8.90
CA GLY A 371 13.93 0.62 -7.51
C GLY A 371 12.63 -0.11 -7.15
N HIS A 372 11.77 -0.42 -8.13
CA HIS A 372 10.54 -1.16 -7.85
C HIS A 372 10.87 -2.63 -7.53
N VAL A 373 10.63 -3.01 -6.28
CA VAL A 373 11.03 -4.30 -5.70
C VAL A 373 10.31 -5.47 -6.39
N GLU A 374 8.98 -5.37 -6.53
CA GLU A 374 8.18 -6.43 -7.15
C GLU A 374 8.47 -6.59 -8.67
N ALA A 375 8.85 -5.50 -9.34
CA ALA A 375 9.30 -5.60 -10.72
C ALA A 375 10.62 -6.36 -10.86
N ALA A 376 11.53 -6.20 -9.89
CA ALA A 376 12.78 -6.97 -9.87
C ALA A 376 12.51 -8.47 -9.65
N ASN A 377 11.59 -8.81 -8.74
CA ASN A 377 11.14 -10.19 -8.55
C ASN A 377 10.47 -10.76 -9.82
N ALA A 378 9.53 -10.03 -10.42
CA ALA A 378 8.84 -10.45 -11.65
C ALA A 378 9.81 -10.64 -12.83
N LEU A 379 10.80 -9.75 -12.97
CA LEU A 379 11.88 -9.89 -13.97
C LEU A 379 12.68 -11.17 -13.75
N ALA A 380 13.07 -11.44 -12.51
CA ALA A 380 13.84 -12.62 -12.16
C ALA A 380 13.06 -13.93 -12.44
N VAL A 381 11.77 -13.95 -12.08
CA VAL A 381 10.87 -15.08 -12.41
C VAL A 381 10.80 -15.32 -13.92
N LEU A 382 10.65 -14.25 -14.69
CA LEU A 382 10.58 -14.34 -16.16
C LEU A 382 11.89 -14.84 -16.77
N LEU A 383 13.05 -14.39 -16.27
CA LEU A 383 14.37 -14.88 -16.68
C LEU A 383 14.54 -16.37 -16.33
N LEU A 384 14.12 -16.79 -15.15
CA LEU A 384 14.16 -18.19 -14.71
C LEU A 384 13.29 -19.08 -15.59
N GLN A 385 12.07 -18.65 -15.94
CA GLN A 385 11.19 -19.39 -16.86
C GLN A 385 11.79 -19.57 -18.25
N ARG A 386 12.68 -18.67 -18.67
CA ARG A 386 13.43 -18.79 -19.93
C ARG A 386 14.71 -19.62 -19.79
N GLY A 387 14.99 -20.16 -18.62
CA GLY A 387 16.18 -20.97 -18.34
C GLY A 387 17.42 -20.15 -18.00
N ASP A 388 17.33 -18.83 -17.87
CA ASP A 388 18.44 -17.96 -17.48
C ASP A 388 18.48 -17.79 -15.94
N ALA A 389 18.90 -18.85 -15.27
CA ALA A 389 19.06 -18.86 -13.82
C ALA A 389 20.18 -17.95 -13.32
N GLN A 390 21.21 -17.69 -14.14
CA GLN A 390 22.31 -16.79 -13.78
C GLN A 390 21.90 -15.31 -13.88
N GLY A 391 21.12 -14.98 -14.90
CA GLY A 391 20.55 -13.65 -15.05
C GLY A 391 19.47 -13.31 -14.03
N ALA A 392 18.74 -14.33 -13.52
CA ALA A 392 17.68 -14.15 -12.54
C ALA A 392 18.20 -13.83 -11.11
N GLU A 393 19.28 -14.48 -10.69
CA GLU A 393 19.79 -14.39 -9.31
C GLU A 393 20.06 -12.95 -8.82
N PRO A 394 20.75 -12.05 -9.58
CA PRO A 394 20.98 -10.67 -9.13
C PRO A 394 19.69 -9.88 -8.90
N TRP A 395 18.65 -10.16 -9.69
CA TRP A 395 17.37 -9.48 -9.56
C TRP A 395 16.55 -9.99 -8.37
N PHE A 396 16.57 -11.31 -8.12
CA PHE A 396 16.01 -11.86 -6.89
C PHE A 396 16.73 -11.31 -5.65
N SER A 397 18.07 -11.23 -5.68
CA SER A 397 18.87 -10.67 -4.57
C SER A 397 18.48 -9.21 -4.30
N LYS A 398 18.40 -8.40 -5.37
CA LYS A 398 18.00 -6.99 -5.25
C LYS A 398 16.57 -6.85 -4.69
N ALA A 399 15.64 -7.69 -5.13
CA ALA A 399 14.27 -7.68 -4.63
C ALA A 399 14.19 -8.12 -3.16
N ALA A 400 14.90 -9.19 -2.79
CA ALA A 400 14.96 -9.69 -1.41
C ALA A 400 15.63 -8.70 -0.46
N GLU A 401 16.68 -7.99 -0.89
CA GLU A 401 17.31 -6.90 -0.14
C GLU A 401 16.35 -5.72 0.05
N GLY A 402 15.51 -5.45 -0.96
CA GLY A 402 14.43 -4.46 -0.94
C GLY A 402 13.22 -4.86 -0.09
N GLY A 403 13.21 -6.07 0.51
CA GLY A 403 12.16 -6.53 1.41
C GLY A 403 11.11 -7.46 0.75
N SER A 404 11.26 -7.85 -0.52
CA SER A 404 10.36 -8.83 -1.13
C SER A 404 10.53 -10.22 -0.52
N VAL A 405 9.50 -10.68 0.15
CA VAL A 405 9.45 -11.98 0.82
C VAL A 405 9.43 -13.11 -0.22
N ASP A 406 8.67 -12.91 -1.30
CA ASP A 406 8.58 -13.85 -2.42
C ASP A 406 9.94 -14.01 -3.13
N ALA A 407 10.69 -12.91 -3.29
CA ALA A 407 12.01 -12.98 -3.90
C ALA A 407 13.00 -13.77 -3.03
N ALA A 408 12.94 -13.62 -1.70
CA ALA A 408 13.74 -14.41 -0.78
C ALA A 408 13.40 -15.90 -0.89
N PHE A 409 12.12 -16.25 -0.95
CA PHE A 409 11.67 -17.62 -1.19
C PHE A 409 12.15 -18.18 -2.53
N ASN A 410 12.02 -17.40 -3.60
CA ASN A 410 12.47 -17.77 -4.96
C ASN A 410 14.00 -17.98 -5.03
N LEU A 411 14.80 -17.18 -4.27
CA LEU A 411 16.24 -17.44 -4.11
C LEU A 411 16.50 -18.78 -3.44
N GLY A 412 15.72 -19.10 -2.41
CA GLY A 412 15.79 -20.42 -1.77
C GLY A 412 15.57 -21.55 -2.78
N ILE A 413 14.54 -21.45 -3.60
CA ILE A 413 14.25 -22.42 -4.68
C ILE A 413 15.42 -22.48 -5.68
N LEU A 414 15.95 -21.34 -6.09
CA LEU A 414 17.05 -21.27 -7.06
C LEU A 414 18.30 -21.99 -6.54
N HIS A 415 18.70 -21.73 -5.28
CA HIS A 415 19.86 -22.37 -4.66
C HIS A 415 19.62 -23.86 -4.39
N ALA A 416 18.40 -24.25 -3.95
CA ALA A 416 18.04 -25.66 -3.79
C ALA A 416 18.12 -26.43 -5.12
N GLY A 417 17.67 -25.84 -6.22
CA GLY A 417 17.78 -26.44 -7.57
C GLY A 417 19.22 -26.63 -8.06
N ARG A 418 20.17 -25.91 -7.46
CA ARG A 418 21.62 -26.07 -7.73
C ARG A 418 22.32 -27.03 -6.75
N GLY A 419 21.60 -27.56 -5.75
CA GLY A 419 22.20 -28.37 -4.68
C GLY A 419 22.98 -27.57 -3.64
N GLU A 420 22.77 -26.26 -3.58
CA GLU A 420 23.40 -25.35 -2.61
C GLU A 420 22.52 -25.25 -1.34
N GLU A 421 22.35 -26.36 -0.62
CA GLU A 421 21.35 -26.51 0.44
C GLU A 421 21.54 -25.50 1.58
N ASP A 422 22.78 -25.17 2.00
CA ASP A 422 23.07 -24.19 3.05
C ASP A 422 22.62 -22.78 2.67
N ARG A 423 22.74 -22.42 1.40
CA ARG A 423 22.27 -21.11 0.91
C ARG A 423 20.76 -21.09 0.77
N ALA A 424 20.18 -22.16 0.24
CA ALA A 424 18.74 -22.31 0.12
C ALA A 424 18.07 -22.17 1.51
N ARG A 425 18.60 -22.87 2.51
CA ARG A 425 18.10 -22.81 3.89
C ARG A 425 18.12 -21.39 4.45
N ARG A 426 19.21 -20.66 4.33
CA ARG A 426 19.31 -19.25 4.81
C ARG A 426 18.27 -18.35 4.18
N TRP A 427 17.98 -18.52 2.89
CA TRP A 427 16.95 -17.73 2.22
C TRP A 427 15.54 -18.15 2.63
N TYR A 428 15.28 -19.45 2.81
CA TYR A 428 14.01 -19.93 3.34
C TYR A 428 13.77 -19.45 4.77
N GLU A 429 14.79 -19.47 5.64
CA GLU A 429 14.70 -18.96 7.01
C GLU A 429 14.39 -17.46 7.02
N ARG A 430 15.02 -16.69 6.12
CA ARG A 430 14.73 -15.25 5.96
C ARG A 430 13.29 -15.00 5.49
N ALA A 431 12.82 -15.73 4.49
CA ALA A 431 11.45 -15.62 4.01
C ALA A 431 10.43 -16.08 5.08
N CYS A 432 10.75 -17.16 5.81
CA CYS A 432 9.94 -17.65 6.93
C CYS A 432 9.84 -16.61 8.05
N ALA A 433 10.94 -15.97 8.45
CA ALA A 433 10.94 -14.91 9.44
C ALA A 433 10.10 -13.68 9.03
N ALA A 434 9.90 -13.49 7.73
CA ALA A 434 9.01 -12.47 7.15
C ALA A 434 7.57 -12.97 6.93
N GLY A 435 7.24 -14.21 7.40
CA GLY A 435 5.88 -14.75 7.38
C GLY A 435 5.48 -15.51 6.09
N HIS A 436 6.44 -15.92 5.24
CA HIS A 436 6.11 -16.69 4.03
C HIS A 436 5.76 -18.15 4.36
N PRO A 437 4.52 -18.62 4.13
CA PRO A 437 4.05 -19.92 4.57
C PRO A 437 4.78 -21.11 3.91
N GLU A 438 5.05 -21.00 2.60
CA GLU A 438 5.74 -22.08 1.88
C GLU A 438 7.24 -22.13 2.24
N ALA A 439 7.84 -21.00 2.68
CA ALA A 439 9.20 -21.01 3.22
C ALA A 439 9.25 -21.70 4.58
N ALA A 440 8.27 -21.46 5.46
CA ALA A 440 8.13 -22.17 6.73
C ALA A 440 8.01 -23.69 6.51
N LEU A 441 7.24 -24.11 5.50
CA LEU A 441 7.16 -25.51 5.09
C LEU A 441 8.51 -26.09 4.68
N GLN A 442 9.30 -25.35 3.85
CA GLN A 442 10.62 -25.85 3.41
C GLN A 442 11.60 -25.96 4.57
N VAL A 443 11.59 -25.00 5.50
CA VAL A 443 12.40 -25.07 6.74
C VAL A 443 11.98 -26.27 7.60
N ALA A 444 10.67 -26.51 7.75
CA ALA A 444 10.15 -27.66 8.48
C ALA A 444 10.59 -29.01 7.88
N VAL A 445 10.57 -29.11 6.54
CA VAL A 445 11.03 -30.31 5.82
C VAL A 445 12.52 -30.58 6.09
N ALA A 446 13.34 -29.54 6.12
CA ALA A 446 14.77 -29.67 6.45
C ALA A 446 14.96 -30.14 7.91
N LEU A 447 14.20 -29.56 8.87
CA LEU A 447 14.25 -29.95 10.28
C LEU A 447 13.80 -31.40 10.50
N LEU A 448 12.77 -31.86 9.79
CA LEU A 448 12.35 -33.28 9.83
C LEU A 448 13.44 -34.23 9.31
N ALA A 449 14.19 -33.82 8.30
CA ALA A 449 15.31 -34.61 7.78
C ALA A 449 16.49 -34.67 8.79
N GLU A 450 16.64 -33.67 9.63
CA GLU A 450 17.62 -33.61 10.74
C GLU A 450 17.13 -34.35 12.00
N GLY A 451 15.85 -34.73 12.05
CA GLY A 451 15.23 -35.40 13.18
C GLY A 451 14.75 -34.49 14.31
N ASP A 452 14.72 -33.18 14.09
CA ASP A 452 14.16 -32.20 15.04
C ASP A 452 12.66 -32.02 14.81
N GLU A 453 11.87 -32.97 15.30
CA GLU A 453 10.42 -32.99 15.12
C GLU A 453 9.73 -31.81 15.84
N GLU A 454 10.24 -31.38 17.01
CA GLU A 454 9.65 -30.30 17.78
C GLU A 454 9.81 -28.94 17.08
N ALA A 455 10.99 -28.65 16.54
CA ALA A 455 11.19 -27.44 15.76
C ALA A 455 10.40 -27.49 14.43
N ALA A 456 10.33 -28.67 13.82
CA ALA A 456 9.56 -28.86 12.60
C ALA A 456 8.06 -28.63 12.81
N GLU A 457 7.49 -29.12 13.92
CA GLU A 457 6.09 -28.90 14.27
C GLU A 457 5.77 -27.41 14.38
N ARG A 458 6.62 -26.63 15.07
CA ARG A 458 6.43 -25.18 15.18
C ARG A 458 6.38 -24.50 13.79
N ARG A 459 7.30 -24.88 12.90
CA ARG A 459 7.34 -24.33 11.53
C ARG A 459 6.19 -24.81 10.65
N LEU A 460 5.74 -26.05 10.81
CA LEU A 460 4.56 -26.56 10.11
C LEU A 460 3.28 -25.82 10.58
N ARG A 461 3.20 -25.49 11.87
CA ARG A 461 2.08 -24.72 12.41
C ARG A 461 2.06 -23.31 11.83
N GLU A 462 3.21 -22.62 11.78
CA GLU A 462 3.35 -21.32 11.10
C GLU A 462 2.94 -21.40 9.62
N ALA A 463 3.37 -22.44 8.90
CA ALA A 463 3.00 -22.66 7.52
C ALA A 463 1.50 -22.88 7.34
N ALA A 464 0.90 -23.71 8.18
CA ALA A 464 -0.52 -24.04 8.13
C ALA A 464 -1.43 -22.86 8.49
N GLU A 465 -1.07 -22.08 9.52
CA GLU A 465 -1.74 -20.86 9.91
C GLU A 465 -1.62 -19.77 8.83
N GLY A 466 -0.48 -19.69 8.15
CA GLY A 466 -0.24 -18.83 7.00
C GLY A 466 -0.93 -19.27 5.71
N GLY A 467 -1.66 -20.39 5.71
CA GLY A 467 -2.48 -20.86 4.59
C GLY A 467 -1.80 -21.90 3.69
N SER A 468 -0.62 -22.44 4.03
CA SER A 468 -0.02 -23.53 3.28
C SER A 468 -0.83 -24.81 3.45
N VAL A 469 -1.44 -25.26 2.35
CA VAL A 469 -2.27 -26.48 2.32
C VAL A 469 -1.43 -27.75 2.58
N GLU A 470 -0.24 -27.81 2.00
CA GLU A 470 0.71 -28.89 2.24
C GLU A 470 1.27 -28.82 3.66
N GLY A 471 1.49 -27.61 4.21
CA GLY A 471 1.89 -27.37 5.60
C GLY A 471 0.87 -27.96 6.57
N ALA A 472 -0.41 -27.65 6.37
CA ALA A 472 -1.51 -28.17 7.20
C ALA A 472 -1.60 -29.71 7.11
N PHE A 473 -1.43 -30.29 5.91
CA PHE A 473 -1.43 -31.74 5.75
C PHE A 473 -0.25 -32.40 6.48
N ARG A 474 0.97 -31.83 6.38
CA ARG A 474 2.15 -32.41 7.03
C ARG A 474 2.14 -32.23 8.54
N LEU A 475 1.59 -31.11 9.03
CA LEU A 475 1.36 -30.92 10.45
C LEU A 475 0.42 -31.99 11.00
N ALA A 476 -0.70 -32.23 10.33
CA ALA A 476 -1.65 -33.28 10.70
C ALA A 476 -1.00 -34.68 10.72
N ASP A 477 -0.21 -35.01 9.67
CA ASP A 477 0.49 -36.30 9.59
C ASP A 477 1.56 -36.47 10.70
N LEU A 478 2.22 -35.37 11.12
CA LEU A 478 3.17 -35.39 12.24
C LEU A 478 2.44 -35.59 13.56
N LEU A 479 1.39 -34.81 13.86
CA LEU A 479 0.58 -34.92 15.06
C LEU A 479 -0.11 -36.30 15.19
N GLU A 480 -0.64 -36.83 14.07
CA GLU A 480 -1.23 -38.19 14.05
C GLU A 480 -0.21 -39.27 14.45
N ARG A 481 1.07 -39.13 14.05
CA ARG A 481 2.13 -40.08 14.47
C ARG A 481 2.52 -39.95 15.94
N GLN A 482 2.41 -38.76 16.50
CA GLN A 482 2.75 -38.48 17.89
C GLN A 482 1.61 -38.84 18.85
N ASP A 483 0.38 -39.06 18.32
CA ASP A 483 -0.76 -39.45 19.14
C ASP A 483 -0.59 -40.89 19.68
N PRO A 484 -0.51 -41.08 21.01
CA PRO A 484 -0.28 -42.39 21.59
C PRO A 484 -1.42 -43.37 21.35
N GLU A 485 -2.66 -42.90 21.13
CA GLU A 485 -3.82 -43.78 20.85
C GLU A 485 -3.74 -44.37 19.44
N VAL A 486 -3.21 -43.61 18.47
CA VAL A 486 -3.00 -44.05 17.11
C VAL A 486 -1.74 -44.95 17.01
N ALA A 487 -0.68 -44.64 17.76
CA ALA A 487 0.57 -45.39 17.75
C ALA A 487 0.38 -46.87 18.19
N VAL A 488 -0.55 -47.14 19.07
CA VAL A 488 -0.90 -48.50 19.51
C VAL A 488 -1.72 -49.27 18.45
N GLY A 489 -2.43 -48.54 17.56
CA GLY A 489 -3.28 -49.12 16.51
C GLY A 489 -2.59 -49.41 15.17
N THR A 490 -1.48 -48.71 14.86
CA THR A 490 -0.81 -48.79 13.55
C THR A 490 0.01 -50.06 13.32
N GLY A 491 0.25 -50.87 14.34
CA GLY A 491 0.90 -52.21 14.19
C GLY A 491 0.10 -53.22 13.38
N THR A 492 -1.15 -52.95 12.98
CA THR A 492 -2.04 -53.90 12.33
C THR A 492 -2.63 -53.46 10.98
N PHE A 493 -2.45 -52.19 10.53
CA PHE A 493 -3.06 -51.70 9.30
C PHE A 493 -2.29 -52.05 8.02
N GLY A 494 -1.14 -52.73 8.11
CA GLY A 494 -0.29 -53.07 6.96
C GLY A 494 -0.58 -54.38 6.27
N ALA A 495 -1.30 -55.33 6.84
CA ALA A 495 -1.29 -56.72 6.33
C ALA A 495 -2.60 -57.52 6.34
N THR A 496 -3.73 -57.04 6.83
CA THR A 496 -4.94 -57.89 6.82
C THR A 496 -6.17 -57.21 6.21
N ASP A 497 -6.78 -57.88 5.23
CA ASP A 497 -8.01 -57.54 4.52
C ASP A 497 -9.30 -57.55 5.38
N THR A 498 -9.19 -57.49 6.72
CA THR A 498 -10.34 -57.57 7.60
C THR A 498 -10.43 -56.31 8.47
N PHE A 499 -11.35 -55.42 8.11
CA PHE A 499 -11.99 -54.53 9.09
C PHE A 499 -12.74 -55.37 10.11
N GLY A 500 -12.00 -55.92 11.07
CA GLY A 500 -12.59 -56.61 12.24
C GLY A 500 -13.06 -55.56 13.23
N GLY A 501 -14.38 -55.40 13.38
CA GLY A 501 -14.96 -54.58 14.43
C GLY A 501 -14.42 -54.94 15.82
N ARG A 502 -13.69 -54.05 16.46
CA ARG A 502 -13.57 -54.02 17.92
C ARG A 502 -14.68 -53.18 18.46
N SER A 503 -15.70 -53.88 18.99
CA SER A 503 -16.67 -53.29 19.90
C SER A 503 -15.96 -52.74 21.12
N HIS A 504 -15.90 -51.40 21.27
CA HIS A 504 -15.57 -50.77 22.55
C HIS A 504 -16.65 -51.10 23.56
N ARG A 505 -16.39 -52.07 24.47
CA ARG A 505 -17.05 -52.18 25.77
C ARG A 505 -16.19 -51.40 26.76
N GLY A 506 -16.71 -50.29 27.20
CA GLY A 506 -16.16 -49.49 28.27
C GLY A 506 -17.15 -48.39 28.60
N ALA A 507 -18.28 -48.76 29.24
CA ALA A 507 -19.21 -47.79 29.81
C ALA A 507 -18.57 -47.15 31.04
N GLY A 508 -18.04 -45.97 30.87
CA GLY A 508 -17.75 -45.01 31.91
C GLY A 508 -18.89 -43.99 31.94
N THR A 509 -19.70 -44.03 32.99
CA THR A 509 -20.76 -43.07 33.27
C THR A 509 -20.13 -41.73 33.64
N GLY A 510 -20.17 -40.79 32.72
CA GLY A 510 -19.83 -39.38 32.90
C GLY A 510 -20.79 -38.55 32.07
N THR A 511 -21.80 -37.97 32.73
CA THR A 511 -22.68 -36.95 32.17
C THR A 511 -21.88 -35.66 32.04
N GLY A 512 -21.49 -35.33 30.83
CA GLY A 512 -20.86 -34.09 30.43
C GLY A 512 -20.96 -33.96 28.91
N ASP A 513 -21.34 -32.83 28.45
CA ASP A 513 -21.69 -32.42 27.10
C ASP A 513 -20.74 -33.05 26.05
N ALA A 514 -21.25 -33.96 25.24
CA ALA A 514 -20.53 -34.60 24.15
C ALA A 514 -20.51 -33.67 22.91
N GLU A 515 -19.75 -32.58 23.01
CA GLU A 515 -19.06 -32.07 21.86
C GLU A 515 -17.91 -33.04 21.56
N SER A 516 -17.99 -33.78 20.45
CA SER A 516 -16.96 -34.74 20.06
C SER A 516 -15.62 -34.01 19.95
N GLU A 517 -14.75 -34.20 20.94
CA GLU A 517 -13.35 -33.74 20.85
C GLU A 517 -12.72 -34.44 19.63
N HIS A 518 -12.70 -33.73 18.51
CA HIS A 518 -11.89 -34.12 17.37
C HIS A 518 -10.41 -33.92 17.78
N ALA A 519 -9.57 -34.90 17.51
CA ALA A 519 -8.15 -34.74 17.75
C ALA A 519 -7.60 -33.58 16.89
N GLU A 520 -6.66 -32.79 17.39
CA GLU A 520 -6.10 -31.61 16.74
C GLU A 520 -5.66 -31.89 15.29
N TYR A 521 -5.08 -33.09 15.05
CA TYR A 521 -4.66 -33.47 13.70
C TYR A 521 -5.82 -33.61 12.71
N GLU A 522 -7.03 -33.98 13.15
CA GLU A 522 -8.21 -34.06 12.27
C GLU A 522 -8.66 -32.67 11.81
N ASP A 523 -8.54 -31.65 12.64
CA ASP A 523 -8.87 -30.28 12.27
C ASP A 523 -7.92 -29.74 11.18
N TRP A 524 -6.64 -30.07 11.29
CA TRP A 524 -5.67 -29.72 10.28
C TRP A 524 -5.88 -30.51 8.97
N TYR A 525 -6.22 -31.80 9.04
CA TYR A 525 -6.64 -32.55 7.85
C TYR A 525 -7.89 -31.94 7.22
N ARG A 526 -8.85 -31.48 8.02
CA ARG A 526 -10.09 -30.86 7.53
C ARG A 526 -9.79 -29.57 6.77
N ARG A 527 -8.99 -28.70 7.32
CA ARG A 527 -8.54 -27.47 6.65
C ARG A 527 -7.86 -27.77 5.30
N ALA A 528 -6.93 -28.71 5.30
CA ALA A 528 -6.26 -29.10 4.06
C ALA A 528 -7.22 -29.77 3.07
N ALA A 529 -8.16 -30.60 3.53
CA ALA A 529 -9.14 -31.29 2.71
C ALA A 529 -10.15 -30.34 2.06
N GLU A 530 -10.61 -29.34 2.79
CA GLU A 530 -11.49 -28.28 2.32
C GLU A 530 -10.79 -27.41 1.24
N ALA A 531 -9.50 -27.18 1.40
CA ALA A 531 -8.65 -26.53 0.39
C ALA A 531 -8.30 -27.44 -0.81
N GLY A 532 -8.88 -28.66 -0.88
CA GLY A 532 -8.74 -29.56 -2.02
C GLY A 532 -7.53 -30.50 -1.97
N HIS A 533 -6.83 -30.63 -0.84
CA HIS A 533 -5.69 -31.54 -0.73
C HIS A 533 -6.13 -33.00 -0.73
N ARG A 534 -5.87 -33.70 -1.81
CA ARG A 534 -6.38 -35.06 -2.06
C ARG A 534 -5.99 -36.09 -1.01
N ARG A 535 -4.75 -36.03 -0.49
CA ARG A 535 -4.29 -36.96 0.56
C ARG A 535 -4.99 -36.69 1.89
N ALA A 536 -5.20 -35.40 2.22
CA ALA A 536 -5.93 -35.01 3.42
C ALA A 536 -7.40 -35.49 3.37
N GLN A 537 -8.07 -35.38 2.20
CA GLN A 537 -9.41 -35.92 2.01
C GLN A 537 -9.48 -37.42 2.25
N VAL A 538 -8.48 -38.17 1.78
CA VAL A 538 -8.41 -39.63 2.01
C VAL A 538 -8.18 -39.92 3.51
N ARG A 539 -7.24 -39.20 4.16
CA ARG A 539 -6.95 -39.38 5.60
C ARG A 539 -8.17 -39.04 6.47
N LEU A 540 -8.81 -37.91 6.22
CA LEU A 540 -10.02 -37.52 6.94
C LEU A 540 -11.17 -38.53 6.75
N GLY A 541 -11.34 -39.04 5.52
CA GLY A 541 -12.26 -40.15 5.26
C GLY A 541 -11.91 -41.43 6.03
N MET A 542 -10.63 -41.71 6.26
CA MET A 542 -10.19 -42.86 7.08
C MET A 542 -10.51 -42.62 8.56
N CYS A 543 -10.27 -41.41 9.10
CA CYS A 543 -10.63 -41.05 10.47
C CYS A 543 -12.14 -41.18 10.71
N ALA A 544 -12.97 -40.63 9.79
CA ALA A 544 -14.44 -40.76 9.85
C ALA A 544 -14.88 -42.23 9.79
N ALA A 545 -14.31 -43.03 8.93
CA ALA A 545 -14.61 -44.48 8.83
C ALA A 545 -14.21 -45.24 10.10
N ALA A 546 -13.12 -44.88 10.77
CA ALA A 546 -12.68 -45.45 12.03
C ALA A 546 -13.65 -45.15 13.18
N ARG A 547 -14.23 -43.94 13.19
CA ARG A 547 -15.30 -43.54 14.15
C ARG A 547 -16.65 -44.18 13.81
N GLY A 548 -16.80 -44.79 12.64
CA GLY A 548 -18.05 -45.39 12.18
C GLY A 548 -18.99 -44.39 11.48
N ASP A 549 -18.52 -43.16 11.21
CA ASP A 549 -19.28 -42.17 10.43
C ASP A 549 -19.14 -42.47 8.94
N VAL A 550 -20.04 -43.34 8.49
CA VAL A 550 -20.07 -43.78 7.08
C VAL A 550 -20.39 -42.64 6.12
N VAL A 551 -21.24 -41.70 6.54
CA VAL A 551 -21.69 -40.59 5.69
C VAL A 551 -20.55 -39.61 5.47
N GLU A 552 -19.86 -39.19 6.53
CA GLU A 552 -18.71 -38.32 6.43
C GLU A 552 -17.57 -38.98 5.65
N ALA A 553 -17.28 -40.25 5.94
CA ALA A 553 -16.27 -41.02 5.22
C ALA A 553 -16.56 -41.08 3.70
N ALA A 554 -17.81 -41.39 3.33
CA ALA A 554 -18.21 -41.43 1.92
C ALA A 554 -18.07 -40.06 1.22
N ARG A 555 -18.40 -38.98 1.92
CA ARG A 555 -18.26 -37.60 1.44
C ARG A 555 -16.81 -37.30 1.07
N TRP A 556 -15.88 -37.55 2.00
CA TRP A 556 -14.47 -37.24 1.81
C TRP A 556 -13.79 -38.17 0.77
N TYR A 557 -14.10 -39.47 0.79
CA TYR A 557 -13.59 -40.37 -0.24
C TYR A 557 -14.10 -40.03 -1.64
N ARG A 558 -15.36 -39.57 -1.75
CA ARG A 558 -15.91 -39.11 -3.02
C ARG A 558 -15.20 -37.86 -3.50
N ALA A 559 -15.02 -36.85 -2.65
CA ALA A 559 -14.28 -35.64 -2.98
C ALA A 559 -12.85 -35.97 -3.47
N ALA A 560 -12.14 -36.86 -2.77
CA ALA A 560 -10.82 -37.32 -3.19
C ALA A 560 -10.83 -38.04 -4.55
N ALA A 561 -11.83 -38.90 -4.77
CA ALA A 561 -11.97 -39.66 -6.00
C ALA A 561 -12.29 -38.76 -7.22
N GLU A 562 -13.14 -37.77 -7.04
CA GLU A 562 -13.50 -36.76 -8.05
C GLU A 562 -12.29 -35.87 -8.38
N ALA A 563 -11.45 -35.57 -7.39
CA ALA A 563 -10.16 -34.91 -7.58
C ALA A 563 -9.06 -35.79 -8.18
N GLY A 564 -9.40 -37.04 -8.57
CA GLY A 564 -8.48 -37.98 -9.26
C GLY A 564 -7.62 -38.84 -8.33
N SER A 565 -7.97 -38.98 -7.04
CA SER A 565 -7.28 -39.89 -6.12
C SER A 565 -7.72 -41.35 -6.34
N SER A 566 -6.81 -42.19 -6.83
CA SER A 566 -7.07 -43.64 -6.97
C SER A 566 -7.32 -44.31 -5.61
N HIS A 567 -6.70 -43.82 -4.53
CA HIS A 567 -6.92 -44.31 -3.16
C HIS A 567 -8.31 -43.91 -2.65
N GLY A 568 -8.75 -42.64 -2.93
CA GLY A 568 -10.10 -42.19 -2.59
C GLY A 568 -11.18 -43.03 -3.28
N ALA A 569 -11.02 -43.28 -4.58
CA ALA A 569 -11.93 -44.12 -5.35
C ALA A 569 -11.97 -45.55 -4.85
N PHE A 570 -10.81 -46.14 -4.49
CA PHE A 570 -10.73 -47.45 -3.91
C PHE A 570 -11.45 -47.57 -2.56
N ASN A 571 -11.19 -46.65 -1.65
CA ASN A 571 -11.80 -46.62 -0.31
C ASN A 571 -13.32 -46.38 -0.38
N LEU A 572 -13.77 -45.50 -1.27
CA LEU A 572 -15.20 -45.31 -1.51
C LEU A 572 -15.87 -46.62 -1.99
N GLY A 573 -15.24 -47.31 -2.93
CA GLY A 573 -15.72 -48.60 -3.40
C GLY A 573 -15.77 -49.65 -2.28
N LEU A 574 -14.77 -49.70 -1.37
CA LEU A 574 -14.82 -50.57 -0.18
C LEU A 574 -16.00 -50.25 0.74
N LEU A 575 -16.23 -48.98 0.97
CA LEU A 575 -17.34 -48.51 1.84
C LEU A 575 -18.70 -48.90 1.22
N LEU A 576 -18.90 -48.61 -0.05
CA LEU A 576 -20.14 -48.93 -0.79
C LEU A 576 -20.38 -50.44 -0.84
N ALA A 577 -19.34 -51.26 -1.06
CA ALA A 577 -19.46 -52.71 -1.06
C ALA A 577 -19.89 -53.26 0.32
N ARG A 578 -19.43 -52.62 1.43
CA ARG A 578 -19.84 -52.97 2.79
C ARG A 578 -21.30 -52.67 3.05
N GLU A 579 -21.79 -51.58 2.49
CA GLU A 579 -23.21 -51.15 2.58
C GLU A 579 -24.12 -51.91 1.58
N GLY A 580 -23.59 -52.87 0.83
CA GLY A 580 -24.32 -53.71 -0.12
C GLY A 580 -24.54 -53.07 -1.51
N ALA A 581 -23.99 -51.89 -1.77
CA ALA A 581 -24.06 -51.22 -3.08
C ALA A 581 -22.98 -51.70 -4.04
N GLU A 582 -22.95 -53.01 -4.34
CA GLU A 582 -21.90 -53.63 -5.20
C GLU A 582 -21.79 -53.02 -6.61
N PRO A 583 -22.88 -52.64 -7.30
CA PRO A 583 -22.76 -52.05 -8.63
C PRO A 583 -22.01 -50.72 -8.62
N GLU A 584 -22.29 -49.88 -7.62
CA GLU A 584 -21.61 -48.59 -7.46
C GLU A 584 -20.16 -48.79 -7.01
N ALA A 585 -19.92 -49.73 -6.12
CA ALA A 585 -18.56 -50.09 -5.68
C ALA A 585 -17.70 -50.52 -6.87
N ALA A 586 -18.26 -51.33 -7.79
CA ALA A 586 -17.57 -51.77 -9.00
C ALA A 586 -17.17 -50.58 -9.91
N LEU A 587 -18.05 -49.60 -10.07
CA LEU A 587 -17.78 -48.39 -10.83
C LEU A 587 -16.56 -47.62 -10.30
N TRP A 588 -16.52 -47.41 -8.96
CA TRP A 588 -15.41 -46.73 -8.32
C TRP A 588 -14.11 -47.51 -8.34
N TRP A 589 -14.18 -48.86 -8.19
CA TRP A 589 -13.00 -49.69 -8.32
C TRP A 589 -12.49 -49.72 -9.77
N THR A 590 -13.34 -49.64 -10.78
CA THR A 590 -12.92 -49.53 -12.18
C THR A 590 -12.14 -48.25 -12.38
N ARG A 591 -12.69 -47.10 -11.94
CA ARG A 591 -11.96 -45.82 -11.97
C ARG A 591 -10.61 -45.88 -11.25
N ALA A 592 -10.57 -46.48 -10.06
CA ALA A 592 -9.32 -46.65 -9.30
C ALA A 592 -8.31 -47.54 -10.05
N ALA A 593 -8.76 -48.64 -10.63
CA ALA A 593 -7.91 -49.57 -11.40
C ALA A 593 -7.38 -48.96 -12.69
N GLU A 594 -8.18 -48.17 -13.40
CA GLU A 594 -7.77 -47.38 -14.57
C GLU A 594 -6.71 -46.33 -14.20
N ALA A 595 -6.84 -45.74 -13.00
CA ALA A 595 -5.84 -44.84 -12.43
C ALA A 595 -4.62 -45.55 -11.79
N GLY A 596 -4.46 -46.84 -12.03
CA GLY A 596 -3.27 -47.61 -11.63
C GLY A 596 -3.33 -48.27 -10.24
N HIS A 597 -4.50 -48.34 -9.60
CA HIS A 597 -4.61 -48.94 -8.26
C HIS A 597 -4.79 -50.47 -8.32
N GLY A 598 -3.70 -51.25 -8.16
CA GLY A 598 -3.71 -52.71 -8.34
C GLY A 598 -4.63 -53.49 -7.38
N ARG A 599 -4.84 -53.00 -6.13
CA ARG A 599 -5.81 -53.61 -5.20
C ARG A 599 -7.26 -53.49 -5.71
N ALA A 600 -7.59 -52.39 -6.37
CA ALA A 600 -8.91 -52.18 -6.97
C ALA A 600 -9.16 -53.19 -8.11
N ALA A 601 -8.16 -53.40 -8.98
CA ALA A 601 -8.22 -54.41 -10.03
C ALA A 601 -8.41 -55.84 -9.45
N LEU A 602 -7.76 -56.17 -8.33
CA LEU A 602 -7.98 -57.45 -7.64
C LEU A 602 -9.41 -57.57 -7.07
N ARG A 603 -10.00 -56.49 -6.53
CA ARG A 603 -11.40 -56.51 -6.07
C ARG A 603 -12.39 -56.73 -7.22
N LEU A 604 -12.15 -56.09 -8.36
CA LEU A 604 -12.94 -56.32 -9.56
C LEU A 604 -12.82 -57.75 -10.07
N ALA A 605 -11.60 -58.33 -10.07
CA ALA A 605 -11.39 -59.71 -10.43
C ALA A 605 -12.18 -60.70 -9.54
N LEU A 606 -12.16 -60.45 -8.21
CA LEU A 606 -12.94 -61.23 -7.24
C LEU A 606 -14.45 -61.08 -7.44
N LEU A 607 -14.92 -59.86 -7.76
CA LEU A 607 -16.33 -59.58 -8.03
C LEU A 607 -16.79 -60.30 -9.31
N ALA A 608 -16.03 -60.20 -10.41
CA ALA A 608 -16.29 -60.87 -11.65
C ALA A 608 -16.30 -62.41 -11.50
N ALA A 609 -15.36 -62.94 -10.70
CA ALA A 609 -15.33 -64.37 -10.36
C ALA A 609 -16.61 -64.83 -9.65
N ARG A 610 -17.11 -64.08 -8.66
CA ARG A 610 -18.37 -64.36 -7.95
C ARG A 610 -19.59 -64.34 -8.88
N ARG A 611 -19.57 -63.52 -9.92
CA ARG A 611 -20.65 -63.39 -10.89
C ARG A 611 -20.57 -64.43 -12.04
N GLY A 612 -19.51 -65.23 -12.06
CA GLY A 612 -19.27 -66.18 -13.14
C GLY A 612 -18.75 -65.53 -14.42
N GLU A 613 -18.33 -64.27 -14.37
CA GLU A 613 -17.79 -63.50 -15.49
C GLU A 613 -16.28 -63.81 -15.66
N LEU A 614 -15.96 -65.07 -16.03
CA LEU A 614 -14.60 -65.64 -15.98
C LEU A 614 -13.60 -64.90 -16.87
N ALA A 615 -14.04 -64.43 -18.04
CA ALA A 615 -13.19 -63.71 -18.98
C ALA A 615 -12.81 -62.31 -18.40
N GLU A 616 -13.77 -61.60 -17.82
CA GLU A 616 -13.56 -60.30 -17.18
C GLU A 616 -12.70 -60.44 -15.92
N GLY A 617 -12.95 -61.50 -15.12
CA GLY A 617 -12.15 -61.84 -13.95
C GLY A 617 -10.67 -62.00 -14.28
N ARG A 618 -10.37 -62.71 -15.37
CA ARG A 618 -8.98 -62.90 -15.88
C ARG A 618 -8.36 -61.60 -16.37
N HIS A 619 -9.13 -60.74 -17.06
CA HIS A 619 -8.66 -59.43 -17.47
C HIS A 619 -8.21 -58.59 -16.27
N TRP A 620 -9.04 -58.50 -15.26
CA TRP A 620 -8.70 -57.76 -14.05
C TRP A 620 -7.58 -58.39 -13.22
N CYS A 621 -7.43 -59.74 -13.22
CA CYS A 621 -6.27 -60.40 -12.65
C CYS A 621 -4.96 -60.01 -13.35
N ALA A 622 -4.96 -59.91 -14.69
CA ALA A 622 -3.79 -59.46 -15.43
C ALA A 622 -3.41 -58.02 -15.05
N ARG A 623 -4.39 -57.12 -14.97
CA ARG A 623 -4.16 -55.74 -14.53
C ARG A 623 -3.71 -55.63 -13.06
N ALA A 624 -4.25 -56.46 -12.15
CA ALA A 624 -3.82 -56.51 -10.76
C ALA A 624 -2.38 -56.99 -10.58
N ARG A 625 -1.91 -57.88 -11.43
CA ARG A 625 -0.51 -58.33 -11.46
C ARG A 625 0.46 -57.29 -11.95
N GLU A 626 0.05 -56.49 -12.93
CA GLU A 626 0.85 -55.41 -13.51
C GLU A 626 0.97 -54.23 -12.54
N LEU A 627 -0.12 -53.85 -11.90
CA LEU A 627 -0.24 -52.59 -11.14
C LEU A 627 -0.09 -52.77 -9.61
N GLY A 628 -0.21 -53.98 -9.10
CA GLY A 628 -0.22 -54.24 -7.69
C GLY A 628 1.16 -54.55 -7.09
N PRO A 629 1.35 -54.32 -5.78
CA PRO A 629 2.51 -54.85 -5.08
C PRO A 629 2.57 -56.39 -5.12
N ASP A 630 3.74 -56.96 -4.84
CA ASP A 630 4.02 -58.40 -4.96
C ASP A 630 2.96 -59.33 -4.32
N GLU A 631 2.38 -58.90 -3.19
CA GLU A 631 1.33 -59.65 -2.52
C GLU A 631 0.03 -59.71 -3.35
N VAL A 632 -0.37 -58.54 -3.87
CA VAL A 632 -1.54 -58.42 -4.76
C VAL A 632 -1.33 -59.21 -6.05
N ALA A 633 -0.15 -59.09 -6.63
CA ALA A 633 0.24 -59.82 -7.84
C ALA A 633 0.17 -61.34 -7.63
N ARG A 634 0.67 -61.84 -6.50
CA ARG A 634 0.59 -63.27 -6.12
C ARG A 634 -0.85 -63.74 -5.91
N ARG A 635 -1.71 -62.93 -5.27
CA ARG A 635 -3.14 -63.25 -5.09
C ARG A 635 -3.89 -63.25 -6.42
N ALA A 636 -3.61 -62.30 -7.29
CA ALA A 636 -4.18 -62.19 -8.63
C ALA A 636 -3.76 -63.39 -9.52
N GLN A 637 -2.50 -63.83 -9.38
CA GLN A 637 -1.99 -65.00 -10.08
C GLN A 637 -2.77 -66.29 -9.70
N ARG A 638 -2.93 -66.57 -8.41
CA ARG A 638 -3.68 -67.71 -7.89
C ARG A 638 -5.15 -67.69 -8.35
N LEU A 639 -5.77 -66.51 -8.31
CA LEU A 639 -7.15 -66.35 -8.79
C LEU A 639 -7.24 -66.59 -10.31
N SER A 640 -6.28 -66.11 -11.10
CA SER A 640 -6.23 -66.32 -12.54
C SER A 640 -6.07 -67.78 -12.91
N GLU A 641 -5.28 -68.54 -12.15
CA GLU A 641 -5.10 -69.99 -12.31
C GLU A 641 -6.41 -70.76 -12.01
N ALA A 642 -7.09 -70.40 -10.91
CA ALA A 642 -8.39 -70.98 -10.55
C ALA A 642 -9.46 -70.71 -11.65
N LEU A 643 -9.55 -69.47 -12.12
CA LEU A 643 -10.47 -69.09 -13.19
C LEU A 643 -10.15 -69.78 -14.53
N HIS A 644 -8.87 -70.15 -14.76
CA HIS A 644 -8.47 -70.89 -15.95
C HIS A 644 -8.94 -72.35 -15.89
N THR A 645 -8.80 -72.97 -14.71
CA THR A 645 -9.28 -74.36 -14.52
C THR A 645 -10.80 -74.45 -14.64
N GLU A 646 -11.58 -73.51 -14.16
CA GLU A 646 -13.04 -73.50 -14.33
C GLU A 646 -13.48 -73.19 -15.77
N LEU A 647 -12.71 -72.49 -16.58
CA LEU A 647 -12.98 -72.25 -18.00
C LEU A 647 -12.65 -73.44 -18.87
N THR A 648 -11.80 -74.35 -18.38
CA THR A 648 -11.33 -75.54 -19.12
C THR A 648 -12.01 -76.83 -18.66
N ALA A 649 -12.77 -76.82 -17.56
CA ALA A 649 -13.62 -77.90 -17.09
C ALA A 649 -15.02 -77.82 -17.70
#